data_34db8a523f79aae7559ec3589f0113ab
#
_entry.id   34db8a523f79aae7559ec3589f0113ab
#
_cell.length_a   1.000
_cell.length_b   1.000
_cell.length_c   1.000
_cell.angle_alpha   90.00
_cell.angle_beta   90.00
_cell.angle_gamma   90.00
#
_symmetry.space_group_name_H-M   'P 1'
#
loop_
_entity.id
_entity.type
_entity.pdbx_description
1 polymer ?
#
loop_
_entity_poly.entity_id
_entity_poly.type
_entity_poly.pdbx_seq_one_letter_code
_entity_poly.pdbx_strand_id
1 'polypeptide(L)'
;MGRGRWRTAGSALVRVLLVWAVSTLTMLVLAGILPDFRLQSDDGDSITQIGLTAVWAAGAFGLLSALVWPLVVRALLLVPALVLGLLVFFLNGSLLLIALGLIPDGRSEAAPETAVVVAAVMSAVASATSTALAVRDDEAYRRRLYRLADRRRRRQGGAAGTPRGAEAPPGLLLLQLDGVGYEVLRHACADALMPTVAGWLEHGHRARPWRTDWSSQTGASQLGILHGSNFDVPAFRWYEKHTGEVMVCNRPTSAAELQRRAIERTGHGGLLTLDGASRGNLFSGGADQLALVLSVSARRGRANRSRAGYFAYFSDPANAVRTAVSFVAEVVREVWQSVRARIRGDRPRVSRGGLYPLIRAFATVVERDVVVAAVIGDMLAGRSAIYADLVAYDEVAHHSGPRGRDTDRVLERLDRSIALIARVAEHAPRRYRIVLLSDHGQSPGETFLGRYGLTLKDLVRAGCGLPVSRRAGRTRSGAEARAAVLAALHRPVEEDEEAHPGRGSEPVVLASGNLGLISFPGIPGRASRARIERAHPALLTTLANHPGVGFLLVDGVVLGRDGAVARLDVPGEAEALLAPFGPGAAEAVRRTDAFPHVADVMVNSAYDPRTGAVHAFEEQIGSHGGLGGDQGRPFLMWPTELSDPDPGLHPDPGLHQGLDPASDPDPDPRQVQELVGAEAVHAVLRRWLREADGPQVPVAPPMGGAAAEPAGRPVEEPPPGGGNSGSFPSAGVPARDEIR
;
A
#
# COMPACT_ATOMS: atom_id res chain seq x y z
N MET A 1 3.09 -36.04 -28.94
CA MET A 1 3.47 -35.65 -27.56
C MET A 1 4.94 -35.85 -27.16
N GLY A 2 5.77 -36.61 -27.85
CA GLY A 2 7.15 -36.93 -27.48
C GLY A 2 8.20 -35.83 -27.76
N ARG A 3 8.13 -35.14 -28.89
CA ARG A 3 9.18 -34.18 -29.32
C ARG A 3 9.30 -32.92 -28.46
N GLY A 4 8.22 -32.46 -27.79
CA GLY A 4 8.23 -31.29 -26.91
C GLY A 4 8.95 -31.54 -25.57
N ARG A 5 8.87 -32.76 -25.02
CA ARG A 5 9.50 -33.10 -23.73
C ARG A 5 11.04 -33.21 -23.84
N TRP A 6 11.55 -33.68 -24.96
CA TRP A 6 12.99 -33.79 -25.21
C TRP A 6 13.65 -32.41 -25.42
N ARG A 7 12.97 -31.47 -26.08
CA ARG A 7 13.46 -30.09 -26.25
C ARG A 7 13.50 -29.33 -24.93
N THR A 8 12.52 -29.51 -24.05
CA THR A 8 12.49 -28.85 -22.72
C THR A 8 13.51 -29.48 -21.77
N ALA A 9 13.73 -30.79 -21.81
CA ALA A 9 14.78 -31.43 -21.03
C ALA A 9 16.17 -31.00 -21.52
N GLY A 10 16.39 -30.91 -22.83
CA GLY A 10 17.64 -30.43 -23.42
C GLY A 10 17.97 -28.98 -23.06
N SER A 11 16.98 -28.07 -23.05
CA SER A 11 17.20 -26.67 -22.66
C SER A 11 17.50 -26.52 -21.16
N ALA A 12 16.87 -27.33 -20.31
CA ALA A 12 17.17 -27.34 -18.87
C ALA A 12 18.60 -27.86 -18.60
N LEU A 13 19.01 -28.92 -19.30
CA LEU A 13 20.36 -29.47 -19.19
C LEU A 13 21.43 -28.45 -19.63
N VAL A 14 21.21 -27.79 -20.77
CA VAL A 14 22.13 -26.73 -21.26
C VAL A 14 22.30 -25.60 -20.25
N ARG A 15 21.23 -25.21 -19.58
CA ARG A 15 21.30 -24.17 -18.53
C ARG A 15 22.09 -24.62 -17.32
N VAL A 16 21.82 -25.82 -16.82
CA VAL A 16 22.55 -26.38 -15.70
C VAL A 16 24.06 -26.45 -16.05
N LEU A 17 24.40 -26.92 -17.23
CA LEU A 17 25.79 -26.99 -17.69
C LEU A 17 26.43 -25.61 -17.84
N LEU A 18 25.65 -24.60 -18.31
CA LEU A 18 26.19 -23.25 -18.47
C LEU A 18 26.42 -22.55 -17.11
N VAL A 19 25.48 -22.69 -16.16
CA VAL A 19 25.65 -22.19 -14.79
C VAL A 19 26.83 -22.88 -14.12
N TRP A 20 26.97 -24.20 -14.29
CA TRP A 20 28.09 -24.97 -13.76
C TRP A 20 29.43 -24.53 -14.36
N ALA A 21 29.50 -24.32 -15.66
CA ALA A 21 30.72 -23.83 -16.33
C ALA A 21 31.10 -22.42 -15.84
N VAL A 22 30.17 -21.51 -15.71
CA VAL A 22 30.40 -20.16 -15.18
C VAL A 22 30.83 -20.22 -13.71
N SER A 23 30.21 -21.07 -12.90
CA SER A 23 30.57 -21.27 -11.49
C SER A 23 32.01 -21.83 -11.37
N THR A 24 32.39 -22.79 -12.22
CA THR A 24 33.72 -23.33 -12.29
C THR A 24 34.77 -22.24 -12.63
N LEU A 25 34.49 -21.44 -13.65
CA LEU A 25 35.36 -20.34 -14.03
C LEU A 25 35.49 -19.29 -12.90
N THR A 26 34.39 -18.97 -12.23
CA THR A 26 34.39 -18.05 -11.07
C THR A 26 35.28 -18.60 -9.96
N MET A 27 35.19 -19.90 -9.68
CA MET A 27 35.98 -20.55 -8.64
C MET A 27 37.48 -20.51 -8.97
N LEU A 28 37.86 -20.76 -10.24
CA LEU A 28 39.24 -20.62 -10.72
C LEU A 28 39.76 -19.18 -10.58
N VAL A 29 38.97 -18.19 -10.95
CA VAL A 29 39.35 -16.79 -10.82
C VAL A 29 39.55 -16.41 -9.35
N LEU A 30 38.64 -16.85 -8.46
CA LEU A 30 38.76 -16.58 -7.03
C LEU A 30 39.99 -17.27 -6.40
N ALA A 31 40.33 -18.50 -6.82
CA ALA A 31 41.55 -19.19 -6.38
C ALA A 31 42.80 -18.48 -6.85
N GLY A 32 42.77 -17.77 -7.96
CA GLY A 32 43.90 -16.95 -8.44
C GLY A 32 44.02 -15.58 -7.76
N ILE A 33 42.95 -15.09 -7.09
CA ILE A 33 42.94 -13.76 -6.45
C ILE A 33 43.08 -13.85 -4.94
N LEU A 34 42.50 -14.87 -4.30
CA LEU A 34 42.45 -15.02 -2.85
C LEU A 34 43.57 -15.93 -2.37
N PRO A 35 44.52 -15.45 -1.55
CA PRO A 35 45.68 -16.23 -1.12
C PRO A 35 45.32 -17.42 -0.22
N ASP A 36 44.20 -17.33 0.52
CA ASP A 36 43.72 -18.35 1.47
C ASP A 36 42.70 -19.32 0.83
N PHE A 37 42.55 -19.28 -0.49
CA PHE A 37 41.71 -20.19 -1.25
C PHE A 37 42.52 -20.90 -2.31
N ARG A 38 42.83 -22.17 -2.06
CA ARG A 38 43.69 -22.99 -2.94
C ARG A 38 42.90 -24.16 -3.51
N LEU A 39 43.14 -24.44 -4.80
CA LEU A 39 42.58 -25.57 -5.55
C LEU A 39 43.67 -26.47 -6.07
N GLN A 40 44.84 -26.45 -5.43
CA GLN A 40 46.01 -27.25 -5.78
C GLN A 40 46.67 -27.82 -4.53
N SER A 41 47.34 -28.99 -4.66
CA SER A 41 48.13 -29.58 -3.59
C SER A 41 49.40 -28.77 -3.31
N ASP A 42 49.99 -28.93 -2.13
CA ASP A 42 51.24 -28.26 -1.75
C ASP A 42 52.46 -28.66 -2.66
N ASP A 43 52.38 -29.83 -3.30
CA ASP A 43 53.42 -30.33 -4.21
C ASP A 43 53.28 -29.78 -5.65
N GLY A 44 52.25 -28.96 -5.94
CA GLY A 44 51.95 -28.37 -7.23
C GLY A 44 51.23 -29.34 -8.19
N ASP A 45 50.07 -28.89 -8.69
CA ASP A 45 49.26 -29.66 -9.63
C ASP A 45 49.35 -29.11 -11.05
N SER A 46 49.12 -29.97 -12.03
CA SER A 46 48.98 -29.53 -13.42
C SER A 46 47.72 -28.66 -13.60
N ILE A 47 47.72 -27.73 -14.57
CA ILE A 47 46.58 -26.87 -14.90
C ILE A 47 45.30 -27.69 -15.13
N THR A 48 45.43 -28.90 -15.68
CA THR A 48 44.33 -29.82 -15.94
C THR A 48 43.73 -30.34 -14.63
N GLN A 49 44.56 -30.64 -13.64
CA GLN A 49 44.14 -31.13 -12.32
C GLN A 49 43.41 -30.01 -11.54
N ILE A 50 44.01 -28.82 -11.53
CA ILE A 50 43.37 -27.63 -10.92
C ILE A 50 41.99 -27.38 -11.55
N GLY A 51 41.89 -27.44 -12.88
CA GLY A 51 40.63 -27.31 -13.62
C GLY A 51 39.60 -28.38 -13.22
N LEU A 52 40.03 -29.63 -13.09
CA LEU A 52 39.16 -30.74 -12.70
C LEU A 52 38.67 -30.60 -11.25
N THR A 53 39.55 -30.17 -10.34
CA THR A 53 39.21 -29.87 -8.94
C THR A 53 38.17 -28.78 -8.85
N ALA A 54 38.31 -27.70 -9.63
CA ALA A 54 37.31 -26.62 -9.70
C ALA A 54 35.94 -27.09 -10.26
N VAL A 55 35.93 -27.96 -11.28
CA VAL A 55 34.73 -28.56 -11.85
C VAL A 55 33.97 -29.39 -10.81
N TRP A 56 34.71 -30.24 -10.06
CA TRP A 56 34.11 -31.04 -9.00
C TRP A 56 33.61 -30.21 -7.82
N ALA A 57 34.42 -29.27 -7.34
CA ALA A 57 34.02 -28.39 -6.23
C ALA A 57 32.79 -27.55 -6.57
N ALA A 58 32.75 -26.95 -7.75
CA ALA A 58 31.58 -26.18 -8.20
C ALA A 58 30.34 -27.07 -8.36
N GLY A 59 30.50 -28.30 -8.85
CA GLY A 59 29.39 -29.24 -8.98
C GLY A 59 28.87 -29.72 -7.63
N ALA A 60 29.75 -30.06 -6.70
CA ALA A 60 29.38 -30.47 -5.34
C ALA A 60 28.71 -29.35 -4.58
N PHE A 61 29.26 -28.14 -4.62
CA PHE A 61 28.65 -26.97 -4.01
C PHE A 61 27.24 -26.67 -4.58
N GLY A 62 27.07 -26.71 -5.90
CA GLY A 62 25.78 -26.51 -6.56
C GLY A 62 24.75 -27.57 -6.17
N LEU A 63 25.17 -28.85 -6.09
CA LEU A 63 24.30 -29.96 -5.69
C LEU A 63 23.90 -29.85 -4.22
N LEU A 64 24.88 -29.62 -3.32
CA LEU A 64 24.61 -29.42 -1.89
C LEU A 64 23.67 -28.24 -1.65
N SER A 65 23.92 -27.12 -2.32
CA SER A 65 23.04 -25.96 -2.24
C SER A 65 21.61 -26.30 -2.71
N ALA A 66 21.45 -27.02 -3.80
CA ALA A 66 20.13 -27.41 -4.32
C ALA A 66 19.37 -28.38 -3.39
N LEU A 67 20.07 -29.23 -2.63
CA LEU A 67 19.46 -30.19 -1.69
C LEU A 67 19.17 -29.57 -0.33
N VAL A 68 20.09 -28.78 0.20
CA VAL A 68 20.02 -28.25 1.58
C VAL A 68 19.05 -27.05 1.67
N TRP A 69 19.07 -26.15 0.68
CA TRP A 69 18.27 -24.95 0.70
C TRP A 69 16.76 -25.18 0.91
N PRO A 70 16.09 -26.10 0.21
CA PRO A 70 14.67 -26.36 0.42
C PRO A 70 14.32 -26.84 1.84
N LEU A 71 15.26 -27.56 2.49
CA LEU A 71 15.10 -28.04 3.86
C LEU A 71 15.30 -26.92 4.87
N VAL A 72 16.34 -26.12 4.68
CA VAL A 72 16.67 -24.98 5.56
C VAL A 72 15.57 -23.93 5.52
N VAL A 73 15.07 -23.57 4.33
CA VAL A 73 13.97 -22.61 4.19
C VAL A 73 12.72 -23.10 4.92
N ARG A 74 12.41 -24.40 4.87
CA ARG A 74 11.28 -24.96 5.63
C ARG A 74 11.47 -24.90 7.14
N ALA A 75 12.69 -25.11 7.62
CA ALA A 75 13.02 -25.05 9.04
C ALA A 75 13.05 -23.61 9.60
N LEU A 76 13.45 -22.65 8.77
CA LEU A 76 13.72 -21.27 9.17
C LEU A 76 12.53 -20.30 8.96
N LEU A 77 11.33 -20.78 8.62
CA LEU A 77 10.12 -19.99 8.48
C LEU A 77 9.73 -19.16 9.73
N LEU A 78 10.43 -19.39 10.85
CA LEU A 78 10.18 -18.72 12.12
C LEU A 78 11.26 -17.68 12.50
N VAL A 79 12.28 -17.47 11.67
CA VAL A 79 13.44 -16.60 11.98
C VAL A 79 13.30 -15.24 11.29
N PRO A 80 13.63 -14.10 11.96
CA PRO A 80 13.58 -12.77 11.35
C PRO A 80 14.49 -12.67 10.10
N ALA A 81 14.01 -11.93 9.08
CA ALA A 81 14.66 -11.87 7.75
C ALA A 81 16.14 -11.42 7.79
N LEU A 82 16.53 -10.60 8.75
CA LEU A 82 17.90 -10.10 8.88
C LEU A 82 18.85 -11.17 9.44
N VAL A 83 18.36 -11.98 10.39
CA VAL A 83 19.10 -13.17 10.89
C VAL A 83 19.18 -14.24 9.80
N LEU A 84 18.12 -14.38 9.00
CA LEU A 84 18.09 -15.27 7.84
C LEU A 84 19.16 -14.88 6.81
N GLY A 85 19.33 -13.58 6.53
CA GLY A 85 20.35 -13.07 5.60
C GLY A 85 21.76 -13.43 6.05
N LEU A 86 22.11 -13.20 7.31
CA LEU A 86 23.40 -13.58 7.88
C LEU A 86 23.61 -15.11 7.88
N LEU A 87 22.59 -15.86 8.29
CA LEU A 87 22.62 -17.32 8.33
C LEU A 87 22.84 -17.92 6.92
N VAL A 88 22.29 -17.29 5.89
CA VAL A 88 22.49 -17.66 4.48
C VAL A 88 23.96 -17.61 4.09
N PHE A 89 24.69 -16.56 4.46
CA PHE A 89 26.11 -16.42 4.16
C PHE A 89 26.92 -17.51 4.86
N PHE A 90 26.70 -17.72 6.16
CA PHE A 90 27.40 -18.76 6.93
C PHE A 90 27.08 -20.17 6.42
N LEU A 91 25.81 -20.43 6.12
CA LEU A 91 25.39 -21.73 5.59
C LEU A 91 26.05 -22.02 4.22
N ASN A 92 26.03 -21.05 3.31
CA ASN A 92 26.66 -21.21 2.01
C ASN A 92 28.19 -21.40 2.15
N GLY A 93 28.86 -20.68 3.06
CA GLY A 93 30.27 -20.87 3.39
C GLY A 93 30.51 -22.29 3.90
N SER A 94 29.70 -22.79 4.82
CA SER A 94 29.78 -24.17 5.34
C SER A 94 29.57 -25.23 4.24
N LEU A 95 28.58 -24.99 3.34
CA LEU A 95 28.35 -25.89 2.20
C LEU A 95 29.55 -25.93 1.24
N LEU A 96 30.21 -24.78 1.05
CA LEU A 96 31.43 -24.73 0.25
C LEU A 96 32.57 -25.55 0.92
N LEU A 97 32.79 -25.36 2.22
CA LEU A 97 33.81 -26.14 2.96
C LEU A 97 33.54 -27.64 2.89
N ILE A 98 32.27 -28.06 3.03
CA ILE A 98 31.89 -29.46 2.86
C ILE A 98 32.15 -29.92 1.42
N ALA A 99 31.83 -29.10 0.41
CA ALA A 99 32.10 -29.44 -1.00
C ALA A 99 33.59 -29.60 -1.29
N LEU A 100 34.43 -28.74 -0.71
CA LEU A 100 35.89 -28.86 -0.80
C LEU A 100 36.41 -30.10 -0.08
N GLY A 101 35.87 -30.42 1.11
CA GLY A 101 36.21 -31.63 1.86
C GLY A 101 35.78 -32.94 1.22
N LEU A 102 34.89 -32.94 0.23
CA LEU A 102 34.49 -34.11 -0.56
C LEU A 102 35.48 -34.45 -1.68
N ILE A 103 36.48 -33.58 -1.90
CA ILE A 103 37.51 -33.81 -2.93
C ILE A 103 38.58 -34.72 -2.33
N PRO A 104 38.88 -35.86 -2.97
CA PRO A 104 39.97 -36.76 -2.52
C PRO A 104 41.31 -36.04 -2.55
N ASP A 105 42.24 -36.50 -1.69
CA ASP A 105 43.66 -36.13 -1.65
C ASP A 105 44.00 -34.72 -1.10
N GLY A 106 43.10 -34.05 -0.34
CA GLY A 106 43.44 -32.80 0.33
C GLY A 106 43.86 -31.65 -0.59
N ARG A 107 43.47 -31.70 -1.87
CA ARG A 107 43.87 -30.74 -2.92
C ARG A 107 43.19 -29.41 -2.88
N SER A 108 42.26 -29.19 -1.93
CA SER A 108 41.53 -27.93 -1.82
C SER A 108 41.40 -27.49 -0.37
N GLU A 109 41.80 -26.26 -0.11
CA GLU A 109 41.77 -25.68 1.22
C GLU A 109 41.23 -24.26 1.14
N ALA A 110 40.41 -23.88 2.12
CA ALA A 110 39.94 -22.51 2.28
C ALA A 110 39.79 -22.19 3.78
N ALA A 111 40.24 -21.02 4.19
CA ALA A 111 39.93 -20.50 5.50
C ALA A 111 38.40 -20.27 5.62
N PRO A 112 37.77 -20.45 6.80
CA PRO A 112 36.31 -20.32 6.97
C PRO A 112 35.75 -18.97 6.50
N GLU A 113 36.42 -17.87 6.78
CA GLU A 113 36.06 -16.53 6.34
C GLU A 113 36.14 -16.36 4.81
N THR A 114 37.20 -16.93 4.21
CA THR A 114 37.39 -16.92 2.75
C THR A 114 36.34 -17.80 2.07
N ALA A 115 35.97 -18.93 2.67
CA ALA A 115 34.91 -19.80 2.16
C ALA A 115 33.53 -19.06 2.13
N VAL A 116 33.23 -18.20 3.11
CA VAL A 116 32.04 -17.39 3.11
C VAL A 116 32.05 -16.39 1.94
N VAL A 117 33.19 -15.72 1.70
CA VAL A 117 33.32 -14.76 0.58
C VAL A 117 33.20 -15.47 -0.76
N VAL A 118 33.91 -16.59 -0.94
CA VAL A 118 33.85 -17.38 -2.18
C VAL A 118 32.44 -17.90 -2.44
N ALA A 119 31.76 -18.44 -1.43
CA ALA A 119 30.39 -18.91 -1.54
C ALA A 119 29.41 -17.79 -1.88
N ALA A 120 29.58 -16.59 -1.31
CA ALA A 120 28.77 -15.42 -1.62
C ALA A 120 28.95 -14.99 -3.09
N VAL A 121 30.18 -14.88 -3.57
CA VAL A 121 30.49 -14.53 -4.97
C VAL A 121 29.97 -15.61 -5.92
N MET A 122 30.20 -16.87 -5.63
CA MET A 122 29.69 -18.02 -6.41
C MET A 122 28.16 -17.99 -6.50
N SER A 123 27.50 -17.80 -5.39
CA SER A 123 26.03 -17.70 -5.34
C SER A 123 25.52 -16.49 -6.13
N ALA A 124 26.19 -15.34 -6.02
CA ALA A 124 25.82 -14.14 -6.77
C ALA A 124 26.00 -14.34 -8.29
N VAL A 125 27.11 -14.92 -8.72
CA VAL A 125 27.41 -15.17 -10.15
C VAL A 125 26.49 -16.25 -10.72
N ALA A 126 26.30 -17.35 -10.02
CA ALA A 126 25.38 -18.42 -10.43
C ALA A 126 23.94 -17.86 -10.56
N SER A 127 23.59 -17.02 -9.66
CA SER A 127 22.32 -16.32 -9.60
C SER A 127 22.15 -15.31 -10.74
N ALA A 128 23.13 -14.47 -10.98
CA ALA A 128 23.15 -13.53 -12.10
C ALA A 128 23.09 -14.27 -13.45
N THR A 129 23.84 -15.34 -13.59
CA THR A 129 23.82 -16.19 -14.80
C THR A 129 22.46 -16.86 -14.99
N SER A 130 21.91 -17.45 -13.94
CA SER A 130 20.57 -18.05 -13.95
C SER A 130 19.50 -17.03 -14.27
N THR A 131 19.63 -15.81 -13.74
CA THR A 131 18.71 -14.69 -14.01
C THR A 131 18.84 -14.16 -15.44
N ALA A 132 20.05 -14.00 -15.96
CA ALA A 132 20.30 -13.61 -17.34
C ALA A 132 19.73 -14.63 -18.33
N LEU A 133 19.83 -15.91 -18.00
CA LEU A 133 19.24 -17.00 -18.75
C LEU A 133 17.71 -17.08 -18.57
N ALA A 134 17.18 -16.67 -17.40
CA ALA A 134 15.75 -16.65 -17.08
C ALA A 134 15.06 -15.39 -17.60
N VAL A 135 15.74 -14.26 -17.69
CA VAL A 135 15.23 -13.02 -18.34
C VAL A 135 15.00 -13.26 -19.84
N ARG A 136 15.77 -14.13 -20.47
CA ARG A 136 15.46 -14.66 -21.80
C ARG A 136 14.28 -15.64 -21.81
N ASP A 137 13.79 -16.09 -20.65
CA ASP A 137 12.79 -17.13 -20.52
C ASP A 137 11.67 -16.78 -19.52
N ASP A 138 11.19 -15.54 -19.60
CA ASP A 138 9.90 -15.13 -19.04
C ASP A 138 8.78 -16.12 -19.43
N GLU A 139 8.92 -16.75 -20.59
CA GLU A 139 8.08 -17.85 -21.03
C GLU A 139 8.18 -19.14 -20.19
N ALA A 140 9.33 -19.48 -19.60
CA ALA A 140 9.43 -20.69 -18.76
C ALA A 140 8.75 -20.49 -17.41
N TYR A 141 8.88 -19.29 -16.82
CA TYR A 141 8.12 -18.90 -15.62
C TYR A 141 6.62 -18.92 -15.90
N ARG A 142 6.19 -18.30 -17.00
CA ARG A 142 4.78 -18.32 -17.47
C ARG A 142 4.28 -19.74 -17.71
N ARG A 143 5.04 -20.58 -18.42
CA ARG A 143 4.69 -22.01 -18.67
C ARG A 143 4.64 -22.82 -17.37
N ARG A 144 5.42 -22.47 -16.32
CA ARG A 144 5.34 -23.10 -15.00
C ARG A 144 4.04 -22.71 -14.30
N LEU A 145 3.69 -21.42 -14.33
CA LEU A 145 2.42 -20.92 -13.76
C LEU A 145 1.21 -21.58 -14.45
N TYR A 146 1.18 -21.63 -15.78
CA TYR A 146 0.10 -22.27 -16.53
C TYR A 146 -0.02 -23.76 -16.19
N ARG A 147 1.08 -24.47 -16.07
CA ARG A 147 1.04 -25.90 -15.65
C ARG A 147 0.54 -26.08 -14.23
N LEU A 148 0.85 -25.16 -13.32
CA LEU A 148 0.30 -25.18 -11.96
C LEU A 148 -1.20 -24.88 -11.95
N ALA A 149 -1.64 -23.90 -12.73
CA ALA A 149 -3.05 -23.57 -12.92
C ALA A 149 -3.82 -24.78 -13.48
N ASP A 150 -3.36 -25.38 -14.57
CA ASP A 150 -3.97 -26.56 -15.17
C ASP A 150 -4.03 -27.76 -14.22
N ARG A 151 -2.98 -27.98 -13.43
CA ARG A 151 -2.97 -29.06 -12.41
C ARG A 151 -4.00 -28.82 -11.32
N ARG A 152 -4.15 -27.59 -10.83
CA ARG A 152 -5.15 -27.22 -9.82
C ARG A 152 -6.56 -27.32 -10.38
N ARG A 153 -6.80 -26.80 -11.59
CA ARG A 153 -8.08 -26.92 -12.27
C ARG A 153 -8.51 -28.38 -12.42
N ARG A 154 -7.59 -29.29 -12.82
CA ARG A 154 -7.87 -30.74 -12.92
C ARG A 154 -8.12 -31.40 -11.57
N ARG A 155 -7.46 -30.97 -10.49
CA ARG A 155 -7.67 -31.51 -9.13
C ARG A 155 -9.01 -31.08 -8.55
N GLN A 156 -9.44 -29.86 -8.79
CA GLN A 156 -10.74 -29.35 -8.35
C GLN A 156 -11.91 -29.94 -9.15
N GLY A 157 -11.74 -30.16 -10.44
CA GLY A 157 -12.72 -30.86 -11.25
C GLY A 157 -12.82 -32.38 -11.01
N GLY A 158 -11.89 -32.94 -10.21
CA GLY A 158 -11.88 -34.34 -9.80
C GLY A 158 -12.26 -34.63 -8.33
N ALA A 159 -12.41 -33.58 -7.51
CA ALA A 159 -12.83 -33.72 -6.12
C ALA A 159 -14.35 -33.88 -6.05
N ALA A 160 -14.75 -35.02 -5.52
CA ALA A 160 -16.09 -35.60 -5.49
C ALA A 160 -17.24 -34.61 -5.18
N GLY A 161 -18.33 -34.74 -5.94
CA GLY A 161 -19.67 -34.37 -5.53
C GLY A 161 -20.31 -33.15 -6.17
N THR A 162 -19.60 -32.32 -6.93
CA THR A 162 -20.24 -31.25 -7.70
C THR A 162 -20.70 -31.81 -9.06
N PRO A 163 -21.96 -31.59 -9.48
CA PRO A 163 -22.42 -32.03 -10.80
C PRO A 163 -21.48 -31.49 -11.86
N ARG A 164 -21.01 -32.37 -12.78
CA ARG A 164 -20.29 -31.98 -14.00
C ARG A 164 -21.16 -31.02 -14.79
N GLY A 165 -20.92 -29.70 -14.69
CA GLY A 165 -21.67 -28.70 -15.45
C GLY A 165 -21.87 -27.36 -14.77
N ALA A 166 -21.75 -27.24 -13.43
CA ALA A 166 -21.81 -25.95 -12.78
C ALA A 166 -20.39 -25.36 -12.73
N GLU A 167 -20.08 -24.44 -13.65
CA GLU A 167 -18.91 -23.59 -13.51
C GLU A 167 -19.05 -22.76 -12.21
N ALA A 168 -17.97 -22.68 -11.42
CA ALA A 168 -17.98 -21.79 -10.25
C ALA A 168 -18.30 -20.37 -10.71
N PRO A 169 -19.12 -19.61 -9.96
CA PRO A 169 -19.45 -18.25 -10.34
C PRO A 169 -18.16 -17.40 -10.49
N PRO A 170 -18.15 -16.41 -11.41
CA PRO A 170 -16.98 -15.58 -11.64
C PRO A 170 -16.50 -14.90 -10.37
N GLY A 171 -15.19 -14.79 -10.20
CA GLY A 171 -14.59 -14.00 -9.12
C GLY A 171 -14.37 -12.55 -9.55
N LEU A 172 -14.25 -11.65 -8.57
CA LEU A 172 -13.90 -10.26 -8.80
C LEU A 172 -12.45 -10.00 -8.37
N LEU A 173 -11.63 -9.53 -9.31
CA LEU A 173 -10.26 -9.11 -9.05
C LEU A 173 -10.17 -7.60 -9.16
N LEU A 174 -9.87 -6.94 -8.04
CA LEU A 174 -9.75 -5.51 -7.89
C LEU A 174 -8.25 -5.16 -7.78
N LEU A 175 -7.70 -4.47 -8.77
CA LEU A 175 -6.31 -4.03 -8.79
C LEU A 175 -6.28 -2.51 -8.67
N GLN A 176 -5.84 -2.01 -7.53
CA GLN A 176 -5.59 -0.58 -7.29
C GLN A 176 -4.23 -0.21 -7.89
N LEU A 177 -4.20 0.87 -8.65
CA LEU A 177 -3.00 1.54 -9.11
C LEU A 177 -2.87 2.83 -8.30
N ASP A 178 -2.12 2.76 -7.21
CA ASP A 178 -2.01 3.81 -6.22
C ASP A 178 -1.53 5.13 -6.83
N GLY A 179 -2.25 6.21 -6.57
CA GLY A 179 -1.92 7.56 -7.01
C GLY A 179 -2.10 7.84 -8.50
N VAL A 180 -2.58 6.89 -9.31
CA VAL A 180 -2.76 7.08 -10.75
C VAL A 180 -4.05 7.82 -11.04
N GLY A 181 -3.96 9.12 -11.35
CA GLY A 181 -5.12 9.90 -11.75
C GLY A 181 -5.69 9.49 -13.12
N TYR A 182 -6.98 9.80 -13.36
CA TYR A 182 -7.66 9.46 -14.61
C TYR A 182 -6.97 10.01 -15.87
N GLU A 183 -6.51 11.26 -15.83
CA GLU A 183 -5.80 11.88 -16.96
C GLU A 183 -4.42 11.25 -17.20
N VAL A 184 -3.74 10.78 -16.13
CA VAL A 184 -2.49 10.03 -16.25
C VAL A 184 -2.73 8.70 -16.96
N LEU A 185 -3.78 7.97 -16.56
CA LEU A 185 -4.18 6.71 -17.23
C LEU A 185 -4.47 6.92 -18.72
N ARG A 186 -5.26 7.96 -19.04
CA ARG A 186 -5.60 8.29 -20.44
C ARG A 186 -4.36 8.55 -21.27
N HIS A 187 -3.45 9.38 -20.78
CA HIS A 187 -2.18 9.68 -21.49
C HIS A 187 -1.31 8.42 -21.60
N ALA A 188 -1.21 7.61 -20.53
CA ALA A 188 -0.43 6.38 -20.57
C ALA A 188 -0.93 5.38 -21.63
N CYS A 189 -2.25 5.31 -21.82
CA CYS A 189 -2.85 4.50 -22.88
C CYS A 189 -2.58 5.09 -24.27
N ALA A 190 -2.76 6.41 -24.43
CA ALA A 190 -2.53 7.10 -25.71
C ALA A 190 -1.06 7.05 -26.16
N ASP A 191 -0.12 7.15 -25.22
CA ASP A 191 1.32 7.10 -25.48
C ASP A 191 1.87 5.66 -25.55
N ALA A 192 1.00 4.65 -25.55
CA ALA A 192 1.34 3.22 -25.58
C ALA A 192 2.27 2.76 -24.42
N LEU A 193 2.26 3.44 -23.28
CA LEU A 193 2.96 3.03 -22.07
C LEU A 193 2.25 1.86 -21.38
N MET A 194 0.91 1.79 -21.52
CA MET A 194 0.06 0.74 -20.95
C MET A 194 -0.76 0.02 -22.05
N PRO A 195 -0.11 -0.72 -22.95
CA PRO A 195 -0.79 -1.34 -24.11
C PRO A 195 -1.82 -2.40 -23.71
N THR A 196 -1.65 -3.10 -22.58
CA THR A 196 -2.64 -4.08 -22.09
C THR A 196 -3.92 -3.37 -21.66
N VAL A 197 -3.79 -2.30 -20.89
CA VAL A 197 -4.93 -1.51 -20.41
C VAL A 197 -5.61 -0.79 -21.57
N ALA A 198 -4.84 -0.22 -22.51
CA ALA A 198 -5.37 0.39 -23.73
C ALA A 198 -6.21 -0.62 -24.55
N GLY A 199 -5.68 -1.83 -24.76
CA GLY A 199 -6.41 -2.91 -25.46
C GLY A 199 -7.70 -3.33 -24.74
N TRP A 200 -7.75 -3.27 -23.42
CA TRP A 200 -8.99 -3.55 -22.66
C TRP A 200 -10.03 -2.43 -22.88
N LEU A 201 -9.60 -1.16 -22.90
CA LEU A 201 -10.50 -0.04 -23.18
C LEU A 201 -11.10 -0.10 -24.60
N GLU A 202 -10.33 -0.63 -25.56
CA GLU A 202 -10.82 -0.85 -26.94
C GLU A 202 -11.77 -2.04 -27.05
N HIS A 203 -11.59 -3.09 -26.22
CA HIS A 203 -12.22 -4.39 -26.41
C HIS A 203 -12.94 -4.94 -25.18
N GLY A 204 -13.71 -4.12 -24.46
CA GLY A 204 -14.64 -4.67 -23.47
C GLY A 204 -14.48 -4.15 -22.04
N HIS A 205 -13.75 -3.06 -21.83
CA HIS A 205 -13.76 -2.32 -20.58
C HIS A 205 -14.20 -0.87 -20.82
N ARG A 206 -14.74 -0.27 -19.77
CA ARG A 206 -15.03 1.17 -19.69
C ARG A 206 -14.23 1.76 -18.55
N ALA A 207 -13.86 3.02 -18.65
CA ALA A 207 -13.22 3.77 -17.58
C ALA A 207 -13.90 5.11 -17.41
N ARG A 208 -14.08 5.51 -16.15
CA ARG A 208 -14.59 6.84 -15.76
C ARG A 208 -13.78 7.40 -14.60
N PRO A 209 -13.64 8.74 -14.51
CA PRO A 209 -13.16 9.34 -13.28
C PRO A 209 -14.23 9.22 -12.19
N TRP A 210 -13.76 9.21 -10.94
CA TRP A 210 -14.58 9.48 -9.78
C TRP A 210 -13.90 10.56 -8.95
N ARG A 211 -14.61 11.16 -8.01
CA ARG A 211 -14.11 12.27 -7.21
C ARG A 211 -13.91 11.82 -5.77
N THR A 212 -12.72 12.08 -5.22
CA THR A 212 -12.41 11.81 -3.82
C THR A 212 -13.13 12.79 -2.88
N ASP A 213 -13.14 12.46 -1.60
CA ASP A 213 -13.41 13.41 -0.53
C ASP A 213 -12.30 14.47 -0.44
N TRP A 214 -12.41 15.47 0.45
CA TRP A 214 -11.34 16.46 0.61
C TRP A 214 -9.99 15.81 0.89
N SER A 215 -9.94 14.84 1.80
CA SER A 215 -8.76 14.04 2.02
C SER A 215 -8.55 13.06 0.86
N SER A 216 -7.93 13.53 -0.24
CA SER A 216 -7.51 12.69 -1.38
C SER A 216 -6.26 11.88 -1.00
N GLN A 217 -6.42 10.93 -0.08
CA GLN A 217 -5.34 10.15 0.55
C GLN A 217 -5.66 8.66 0.50
N THR A 218 -4.64 7.82 0.33
CA THR A 218 -4.77 6.35 0.37
C THR A 218 -5.50 5.88 1.62
N GLY A 219 -5.17 6.44 2.79
CA GLY A 219 -5.80 6.05 4.05
C GLY A 219 -7.32 6.28 4.06
N ALA A 220 -7.79 7.45 3.62
CA ALA A 220 -9.21 7.75 3.56
C ALA A 220 -9.93 6.97 2.46
N SER A 221 -9.37 6.97 1.25
CA SER A 221 -9.98 6.31 0.09
C SER A 221 -10.03 4.79 0.27
N GLN A 222 -8.93 4.16 0.67
CA GLN A 222 -8.87 2.71 0.81
C GLN A 222 -9.74 2.21 1.98
N LEU A 223 -9.85 2.97 3.09
CA LEU A 223 -10.76 2.63 4.18
C LEU A 223 -12.22 2.67 3.70
N GLY A 224 -12.61 3.74 2.98
CA GLY A 224 -13.94 3.87 2.41
C GLY A 224 -14.25 2.78 1.39
N ILE A 225 -13.34 2.49 0.46
CA ILE A 225 -13.50 1.45 -0.56
C ILE A 225 -13.61 0.05 0.07
N LEU A 226 -12.77 -0.29 1.03
CA LEU A 226 -12.72 -1.64 1.62
C LEU A 226 -13.77 -1.88 2.70
N HIS A 227 -14.12 -0.86 3.49
CA HIS A 227 -15.01 -1.01 4.65
C HIS A 227 -16.32 -0.21 4.56
N GLY A 228 -16.50 0.59 3.51
CA GLY A 228 -17.74 1.33 3.26
C GLY A 228 -17.89 2.62 4.08
N SER A 229 -16.89 3.02 4.85
CA SER A 229 -16.86 4.32 5.50
C SER A 229 -15.46 4.81 5.73
N ASN A 230 -15.20 6.07 5.37
CA ASN A 230 -14.02 6.85 5.72
C ASN A 230 -14.40 8.09 6.56
N PHE A 231 -15.53 8.04 7.22
CA PHE A 231 -15.97 9.10 8.13
C PHE A 231 -14.93 9.29 9.23
N ASP A 232 -14.63 10.54 9.55
CA ASP A 232 -13.67 10.94 10.56
C ASP A 232 -12.20 10.59 10.24
N VAL A 233 -11.86 10.57 8.94
CA VAL A 233 -10.48 10.50 8.44
C VAL A 233 -10.17 11.82 7.70
N PRO A 234 -9.81 12.88 8.43
CA PRO A 234 -9.67 14.22 7.84
C PRO A 234 -8.42 14.40 6.98
N ALA A 235 -7.40 13.53 7.17
CA ALA A 235 -6.13 13.58 6.45
C ALA A 235 -5.37 12.25 6.60
N PHE A 236 -4.14 12.16 6.05
CA PHE A 236 -3.27 11.01 6.28
C PHE A 236 -2.78 10.93 7.74
N ARG A 237 -2.60 12.09 8.38
CA ARG A 237 -2.25 12.21 9.81
C ARG A 237 -2.94 13.41 10.44
N TRP A 238 -3.43 13.24 11.66
CA TRP A 238 -4.09 14.28 12.44
C TRP A 238 -3.90 14.07 13.94
N TYR A 239 -4.15 15.12 14.71
CA TYR A 239 -4.05 15.08 16.16
C TYR A 239 -5.43 14.95 16.80
N GLU A 240 -5.64 13.90 17.60
CA GLU A 240 -6.88 13.68 18.36
C GLU A 240 -6.73 14.26 19.76
N LYS A 241 -7.43 15.35 20.03
CA LYS A 241 -7.29 16.10 21.29
C LYS A 241 -7.71 15.31 22.53
N HIS A 242 -8.67 14.39 22.41
CA HIS A 242 -9.18 13.64 23.54
C HIS A 242 -8.20 12.57 24.01
N THR A 243 -7.43 11.95 23.13
CA THR A 243 -6.37 11.00 23.45
C THR A 243 -5.02 11.69 23.68
N GLY A 244 -4.79 12.84 23.04
CA GLY A 244 -3.50 13.49 22.99
C GLY A 244 -2.52 12.82 22.02
N GLU A 245 -3.00 12.01 21.10
CA GLU A 245 -2.19 11.23 20.17
C GLU A 245 -2.31 11.72 18.73
N VAL A 246 -1.27 11.47 17.94
CA VAL A 246 -1.29 11.67 16.49
C VAL A 246 -1.69 10.36 15.83
N MET A 247 -2.84 10.36 15.17
CA MET A 247 -3.25 9.28 14.27
C MET A 247 -2.48 9.37 12.95
N VAL A 248 -2.04 8.24 12.43
CA VAL A 248 -1.33 8.15 11.14
C VAL A 248 -1.82 6.91 10.40
N CYS A 249 -2.40 7.06 9.21
CA CYS A 249 -3.06 5.96 8.49
C CYS A 249 -2.14 4.76 8.22
N ASN A 250 -0.85 4.98 8.01
CA ASN A 250 0.13 3.92 7.78
C ASN A 250 0.88 3.46 9.06
N ARG A 251 0.41 3.82 10.26
CA ARG A 251 0.87 3.22 11.51
C ARG A 251 0.00 2.01 11.83
N PRO A 252 0.56 0.81 12.10
CA PRO A 252 -0.22 -0.40 12.32
C PRO A 252 -1.31 -0.30 13.40
N THR A 253 -1.01 0.41 14.50
CA THR A 253 -1.98 0.63 15.59
C THR A 253 -3.11 1.55 15.16
N SER A 254 -2.79 2.67 14.51
CA SER A 254 -3.78 3.60 13.98
C SER A 254 -4.63 2.97 12.88
N ALA A 255 -4.02 2.23 11.94
CA ALA A 255 -4.74 1.53 10.88
C ALA A 255 -5.72 0.48 11.45
N ALA A 256 -5.32 -0.25 12.50
CA ALA A 256 -6.20 -1.21 13.18
C ALA A 256 -7.39 -0.51 13.85
N GLU A 257 -7.15 0.66 14.48
CA GLU A 257 -8.19 1.46 15.12
C GLU A 257 -9.16 2.06 14.10
N LEU A 258 -8.65 2.64 13.01
CA LEU A 258 -9.50 3.19 11.93
C LEU A 258 -10.38 2.10 11.31
N GLN A 259 -9.82 0.93 11.05
CA GLN A 259 -10.60 -0.20 10.56
C GLN A 259 -11.68 -0.64 11.56
N ARG A 260 -11.40 -0.64 12.87
CA ARG A 260 -12.38 -0.94 13.91
C ARG A 260 -13.53 0.06 13.90
N ARG A 261 -13.21 1.39 13.84
CA ARG A 261 -14.22 2.47 13.77
C ARG A 261 -15.11 2.33 12.52
N ALA A 262 -14.51 2.02 11.37
CA ALA A 262 -15.26 1.82 10.13
C ALA A 262 -16.22 0.61 10.22
N ILE A 263 -15.75 -0.53 10.78
CA ILE A 263 -16.58 -1.73 10.99
C ILE A 263 -17.73 -1.44 11.94
N GLU A 264 -17.49 -0.74 13.04
CA GLU A 264 -18.53 -0.36 14.00
C GLU A 264 -19.57 0.55 13.36
N ARG A 265 -19.14 1.50 12.53
CA ARG A 265 -20.03 2.43 11.85
C ARG A 265 -20.89 1.75 10.79
N THR A 266 -20.31 0.87 9.98
CA THR A 266 -21.01 0.21 8.86
C THR A 266 -21.76 -1.06 9.28
N GLY A 267 -21.43 -1.63 10.42
CA GLY A 267 -22.01 -2.88 10.92
C GLY A 267 -21.58 -4.13 10.14
N HIS A 268 -20.58 -4.05 9.26
CA HIS A 268 -20.08 -5.21 8.51
C HIS A 268 -18.55 -5.25 8.41
N GLY A 269 -17.98 -6.45 8.21
CA GLY A 269 -16.54 -6.68 8.25
C GLY A 269 -15.75 -6.07 7.07
N GLY A 270 -16.41 -5.67 6.00
CA GLY A 270 -15.79 -5.14 4.79
C GLY A 270 -16.08 -5.95 3.53
N LEU A 271 -15.56 -5.48 2.40
CA LEU A 271 -15.82 -5.98 1.05
C LEU A 271 -15.34 -7.43 0.83
N LEU A 272 -14.32 -7.87 1.58
CA LEU A 272 -13.61 -9.14 1.37
C LEU A 272 -13.90 -10.19 2.44
N THR A 273 -14.98 -10.04 3.21
CA THR A 273 -15.29 -10.87 4.38
C THR A 273 -15.51 -12.35 4.05
N LEU A 274 -15.99 -12.66 2.85
CA LEU A 274 -16.31 -14.02 2.45
C LEU A 274 -15.34 -14.51 1.36
N ASP A 275 -14.46 -15.46 1.71
CA ASP A 275 -13.44 -16.06 0.83
C ASP A 275 -12.57 -15.01 0.10
N GLY A 276 -12.34 -13.87 0.76
CA GLY A 276 -11.59 -12.76 0.18
C GLY A 276 -10.10 -12.79 0.49
N ALA A 277 -9.33 -12.09 -0.37
CA ALA A 277 -7.90 -11.87 -0.20
C ALA A 277 -7.55 -10.38 -0.33
N SER A 278 -6.71 -9.87 0.61
CA SER A 278 -6.22 -8.50 0.64
C SER A 278 -4.69 -8.49 0.55
N ARG A 279 -4.14 -7.71 -0.39
CA ARG A 279 -2.72 -7.72 -0.75
C ARG A 279 -2.15 -6.32 -0.92
N GLY A 280 -1.12 -5.96 -0.14
CA GLY A 280 -0.45 -4.66 -0.22
C GLY A 280 -1.26 -3.50 0.36
N ASN A 281 -2.30 -3.74 1.14
CA ASN A 281 -3.26 -2.73 1.57
C ASN A 281 -2.97 -2.19 2.97
N LEU A 282 -3.43 -0.98 3.26
CA LEU A 282 -3.46 -0.45 4.63
C LEU A 282 -4.47 -1.22 5.48
N PHE A 283 -5.62 -1.58 4.91
CA PHE A 283 -6.74 -2.23 5.61
C PHE A 283 -7.06 -3.61 5.05
N SER A 284 -7.66 -4.45 5.88
CA SER A 284 -7.92 -5.84 5.51
C SER A 284 -9.15 -6.06 4.64
N GLY A 285 -10.11 -5.13 4.62
CA GLY A 285 -11.40 -5.34 3.98
C GLY A 285 -12.18 -6.55 4.53
N GLY A 286 -11.80 -7.04 5.72
CA GLY A 286 -12.38 -8.25 6.31
C GLY A 286 -11.84 -9.57 5.73
N ALA A 287 -10.81 -9.55 4.89
CA ALA A 287 -10.29 -10.73 4.22
C ALA A 287 -9.66 -11.75 5.18
N ASP A 288 -9.87 -13.04 4.87
CA ASP A 288 -9.19 -14.15 5.54
C ASP A 288 -7.76 -14.35 5.09
N GLN A 289 -7.47 -14.03 3.84
CA GLN A 289 -6.14 -14.17 3.26
C GLN A 289 -5.45 -12.82 3.14
N LEU A 290 -4.30 -12.69 3.81
CA LEU A 290 -3.60 -11.42 3.98
C LEU A 290 -2.13 -11.55 3.56
N ALA A 291 -1.59 -10.55 2.85
CA ALA A 291 -0.16 -10.35 2.66
C ALA A 291 0.15 -8.86 2.55
N LEU A 292 1.12 -8.39 3.32
CA LEU A 292 1.50 -6.97 3.40
C LEU A 292 0.31 -6.07 3.75
N VAL A 293 -0.53 -6.49 4.71
CA VAL A 293 -1.68 -5.70 5.19
C VAL A 293 -1.34 -5.09 6.54
N LEU A 294 -1.44 -3.76 6.63
CA LEU A 294 -0.90 -3.01 7.74
C LEU A 294 -1.76 -3.09 9.01
N SER A 295 -3.08 -2.96 8.90
CA SER A 295 -4.01 -2.95 10.04
C SER A 295 -3.97 -4.24 10.89
N VAL A 296 -3.48 -5.33 10.33
CA VAL A 296 -3.33 -6.61 11.04
C VAL A 296 -1.88 -6.88 11.46
N SER A 297 -0.92 -6.07 11.05
CA SER A 297 0.50 -6.27 11.35
C SER A 297 0.84 -6.00 12.83
N ALA A 298 0.01 -5.22 13.53
CA ALA A 298 0.11 -4.98 14.97
C ALA A 298 -0.19 -6.23 15.81
N ARG A 299 -0.86 -7.25 15.24
CA ARG A 299 -1.19 -8.50 15.94
C ARG A 299 0.05 -9.37 16.13
N ARG A 300 0.26 -9.89 17.35
CA ARG A 300 1.43 -10.72 17.68
C ARG A 300 1.16 -12.23 17.42
N GLY A 301 2.25 -12.99 17.11
CA GLY A 301 2.22 -14.45 17.01
C GLY A 301 1.49 -15.00 15.79
N ARG A 302 0.82 -16.17 15.97
CA ARG A 302 0.08 -16.88 14.90
C ARG A 302 -1.09 -16.07 14.32
N ALA A 303 -1.55 -15.02 15.00
CA ALA A 303 -2.59 -14.12 14.51
C ALA A 303 -2.11 -13.20 13.35
N ASN A 304 -0.80 -13.07 13.14
CA ASN A 304 -0.27 -12.27 12.05
C ASN A 304 -0.13 -13.10 10.76
N ARG A 305 -1.23 -13.26 10.02
CA ARG A 305 -1.27 -13.99 8.75
C ARG A 305 -0.71 -13.17 7.57
N SER A 306 -0.51 -11.86 7.73
CA SER A 306 -0.03 -10.96 6.68
C SER A 306 1.34 -11.35 6.13
N ARG A 307 2.17 -12.04 6.93
CA ARG A 307 3.53 -12.47 6.55
C ARG A 307 3.58 -13.72 5.69
N ALA A 308 2.56 -14.56 5.75
CA ALA A 308 2.60 -15.86 5.06
C ALA A 308 2.81 -15.72 3.55
N GLY A 309 2.21 -14.71 2.91
CA GLY A 309 2.39 -14.44 1.49
C GLY A 309 3.81 -13.97 1.13
N TYR A 310 4.41 -13.11 1.96
CA TYR A 310 5.80 -12.66 1.81
C TYR A 310 6.78 -13.82 1.88
N PHE A 311 6.69 -14.64 2.93
CA PHE A 311 7.56 -15.82 3.06
C PHE A 311 7.33 -16.87 1.97
N ALA A 312 6.09 -17.07 1.55
CA ALA A 312 5.78 -18.00 0.46
C ALA A 312 6.46 -17.59 -0.86
N TYR A 313 6.52 -16.29 -1.16
CA TYR A 313 7.20 -15.78 -2.34
C TYR A 313 8.72 -16.01 -2.29
N PHE A 314 9.37 -15.64 -1.18
CA PHE A 314 10.81 -15.76 -1.00
C PHE A 314 11.30 -17.19 -0.67
N SER A 315 10.38 -18.11 -0.41
CA SER A 315 10.71 -19.54 -0.27
C SER A 315 11.15 -20.20 -1.59
N ASP A 316 10.89 -19.56 -2.74
CA ASP A 316 11.46 -19.95 -4.03
C ASP A 316 12.77 -19.15 -4.28
N PRO A 317 13.95 -19.80 -4.29
CA PRO A 317 15.22 -19.11 -4.48
C PRO A 317 15.29 -18.29 -5.79
N ALA A 318 14.64 -18.76 -6.85
CA ALA A 318 14.62 -18.04 -8.12
C ALA A 318 13.89 -16.69 -8.01
N ASN A 319 12.81 -16.63 -7.23
CA ASN A 319 12.11 -15.38 -6.96
C ASN A 319 12.98 -14.44 -6.11
N ALA A 320 13.58 -14.96 -5.05
CA ALA A 320 14.46 -14.18 -4.16
C ALA A 320 15.60 -13.52 -4.93
N VAL A 321 16.27 -14.28 -5.79
CA VAL A 321 17.37 -13.78 -6.60
C VAL A 321 16.92 -12.75 -7.62
N ARG A 322 15.84 -13.04 -8.37
CA ARG A 322 15.30 -12.11 -9.36
C ARG A 322 14.95 -10.78 -8.73
N THR A 323 14.27 -10.82 -7.59
CA THR A 323 13.88 -9.62 -6.84
C THR A 323 15.11 -8.89 -6.29
N ALA A 324 16.12 -9.60 -5.76
CA ALA A 324 17.36 -8.99 -5.27
C ALA A 324 18.13 -8.27 -6.39
N VAL A 325 18.32 -8.90 -7.54
CA VAL A 325 18.98 -8.26 -8.70
C VAL A 325 18.18 -7.05 -9.19
N SER A 326 16.85 -7.17 -9.27
CA SER A 326 15.98 -6.08 -9.67
C SER A 326 16.02 -4.93 -8.67
N PHE A 327 16.09 -5.24 -7.37
CA PHE A 327 16.23 -4.27 -6.28
C PHE A 327 17.51 -3.46 -6.41
N VAL A 328 18.66 -4.14 -6.56
CA VAL A 328 19.95 -3.47 -6.75
C VAL A 328 19.95 -2.62 -8.01
N ALA A 329 19.40 -3.14 -9.11
CA ALA A 329 19.29 -2.38 -10.36
C ALA A 329 18.40 -1.13 -10.20
N GLU A 330 17.34 -1.20 -9.39
CA GLU A 330 16.48 -0.03 -9.11
C GLU A 330 17.19 1.00 -8.24
N VAL A 331 17.92 0.57 -7.20
CA VAL A 331 18.76 1.46 -6.38
C VAL A 331 19.77 2.22 -7.25
N VAL A 332 20.51 1.50 -8.10
CA VAL A 332 21.50 2.11 -9.02
C VAL A 332 20.81 3.09 -9.97
N ARG A 333 19.64 2.72 -10.48
CA ARG A 333 18.86 3.58 -11.38
C ARG A 333 18.42 4.86 -10.68
N GLU A 334 17.91 4.77 -9.44
CA GLU A 334 17.50 5.95 -8.68
C GLU A 334 18.69 6.89 -8.42
N VAL A 335 19.82 6.36 -7.97
CA VAL A 335 21.02 7.16 -7.76
C VAL A 335 21.44 7.87 -9.06
N TRP A 336 21.44 7.15 -10.19
CA TRP A 336 21.79 7.70 -11.49
C TRP A 336 20.80 8.78 -11.95
N GLN A 337 19.49 8.55 -11.78
CA GLN A 337 18.44 9.52 -12.11
C GLN A 337 18.57 10.79 -11.25
N SER A 338 18.82 10.64 -9.96
CA SER A 338 19.03 11.74 -9.02
C SER A 338 20.26 12.59 -9.41
N VAL A 339 21.37 11.95 -9.76
CA VAL A 339 22.60 12.62 -10.22
C VAL A 339 22.34 13.36 -11.53
N ARG A 340 21.70 12.69 -12.49
CA ARG A 340 21.37 13.28 -13.80
C ARG A 340 20.45 14.51 -13.66
N ALA A 341 19.41 14.45 -12.82
CA ALA A 341 18.54 15.58 -12.55
C ALA A 341 19.28 16.76 -11.93
N ARG A 342 20.24 16.48 -11.02
CA ARG A 342 21.11 17.51 -10.46
C ARG A 342 22.00 18.18 -11.50
N ILE A 343 22.63 17.38 -12.37
CA ILE A 343 23.52 17.90 -13.44
C ILE A 343 22.73 18.75 -14.43
N ARG A 344 21.50 18.37 -14.74
CA ARG A 344 20.63 19.12 -15.66
C ARG A 344 20.00 20.35 -15.06
N GLY A 345 20.03 20.48 -13.73
CA GLY A 345 19.36 21.57 -13.04
C GLY A 345 17.83 21.47 -13.07
N ASP A 346 17.27 20.24 -13.23
CA ASP A 346 15.82 20.03 -13.31
C ASP A 346 15.13 20.61 -12.07
N ARG A 347 14.00 21.30 -12.28
CA ARG A 347 13.15 21.89 -11.22
C ARG A 347 11.68 21.65 -11.55
N PRO A 348 10.78 21.53 -10.54
CA PRO A 348 11.06 21.46 -9.09
C PRO A 348 11.79 20.17 -8.70
N ARG A 349 12.41 20.13 -7.53
CA ARG A 349 13.07 18.93 -7.02
C ARG A 349 13.02 18.85 -5.50
N VAL A 350 12.97 17.62 -5.01
CA VAL A 350 13.08 17.28 -3.58
C VAL A 350 14.32 16.45 -3.33
N SER A 351 14.63 16.22 -2.05
CA SER A 351 15.77 15.39 -1.68
C SER A 351 15.52 13.92 -2.02
N ARG A 352 16.38 13.34 -2.88
CA ARG A 352 16.34 11.93 -3.28
C ARG A 352 17.57 11.16 -2.76
N GLY A 353 18.12 11.61 -1.61
CA GLY A 353 19.31 11.03 -0.97
C GLY A 353 18.98 10.15 0.24
N GLY A 354 20.05 9.74 0.96
CA GLY A 354 19.90 8.91 2.16
C GLY A 354 19.31 7.53 1.88
N LEU A 355 18.27 7.15 2.60
CA LEU A 355 17.59 5.86 2.44
C LEU A 355 16.58 5.80 1.28
N TYR A 356 16.27 6.93 0.64
CA TYR A 356 15.23 6.99 -0.39
C TYR A 356 15.43 5.98 -1.53
N PRO A 357 16.65 5.78 -2.11
CA PRO A 357 16.83 4.77 -3.15
C PRO A 357 16.45 3.34 -2.72
N LEU A 358 16.64 3.01 -1.45
CA LEU A 358 16.26 1.70 -0.89
C LEU A 358 14.74 1.60 -0.70
N ILE A 359 14.10 2.67 -0.21
CA ILE A 359 12.65 2.76 -0.02
C ILE A 359 11.95 2.62 -1.37
N ARG A 360 12.36 3.40 -2.36
CA ARG A 360 11.84 3.31 -3.71
C ARG A 360 12.00 1.92 -4.32
N ALA A 361 13.19 1.32 -4.18
CA ALA A 361 13.43 -0.02 -4.70
C ALA A 361 12.57 -1.08 -3.98
N PHE A 362 12.28 -0.90 -2.69
CA PHE A 362 11.36 -1.76 -1.96
C PHE A 362 9.95 -1.66 -2.54
N ALA A 363 9.38 -0.47 -2.63
CA ALA A 363 8.02 -0.25 -3.14
C ALA A 363 7.86 -0.70 -4.61
N THR A 364 8.81 -0.32 -5.47
CA THR A 364 8.69 -0.57 -6.92
C THR A 364 9.09 -1.99 -7.36
N VAL A 365 9.80 -2.75 -6.53
CA VAL A 365 10.29 -4.09 -6.87
C VAL A 365 9.78 -5.13 -5.89
N VAL A 366 10.13 -5.02 -4.60
CA VAL A 366 9.86 -6.09 -3.63
C VAL A 366 8.36 -6.21 -3.38
N GLU A 367 7.71 -5.11 -3.03
CA GLU A 367 6.28 -5.09 -2.73
C GLU A 367 5.45 -5.49 -3.94
N ARG A 368 5.71 -4.89 -5.10
CA ARG A 368 5.08 -5.26 -6.37
C ARG A 368 5.20 -6.76 -6.67
N ASP A 369 6.41 -7.32 -6.60
CA ASP A 369 6.64 -8.74 -6.95
C ASP A 369 5.91 -9.67 -5.98
N VAL A 370 5.89 -9.35 -4.68
CA VAL A 370 5.18 -10.11 -3.65
C VAL A 370 3.67 -10.01 -3.85
N VAL A 371 3.14 -8.82 -4.10
CA VAL A 371 1.70 -8.59 -4.31
C VAL A 371 1.22 -9.34 -5.56
N VAL A 372 1.93 -9.19 -6.69
CA VAL A 372 1.58 -9.89 -7.95
C VAL A 372 1.61 -11.40 -7.77
N ALA A 373 2.61 -11.95 -7.09
CA ALA A 373 2.71 -13.39 -6.84
C ALA A 373 1.58 -13.87 -5.91
N ALA A 374 1.20 -13.07 -4.91
CA ALA A 374 0.11 -13.38 -4.00
C ALA A 374 -1.24 -13.38 -4.73
N VAL A 375 -1.51 -12.36 -5.54
CA VAL A 375 -2.71 -12.30 -6.41
C VAL A 375 -2.82 -13.53 -7.31
N ILE A 376 -1.72 -13.90 -7.99
CA ILE A 376 -1.67 -15.11 -8.81
C ILE A 376 -1.98 -16.36 -7.97
N GLY A 377 -1.42 -16.44 -6.76
CA GLY A 377 -1.68 -17.54 -5.83
C GLY A 377 -3.17 -17.65 -5.45
N ASP A 378 -3.82 -16.52 -5.20
CA ASP A 378 -5.25 -16.45 -4.85
C ASP A 378 -6.16 -16.81 -6.03
N MET A 379 -5.86 -16.31 -7.22
CA MET A 379 -6.58 -16.70 -8.43
C MET A 379 -6.48 -18.21 -8.68
N LEU A 380 -5.28 -18.80 -8.50
CA LEU A 380 -5.06 -20.23 -8.63
C LEU A 380 -5.71 -21.04 -7.50
N ALA A 381 -5.98 -20.43 -6.35
CA ALA A 381 -6.76 -21.02 -5.27
C ALA A 381 -8.27 -20.92 -5.52
N GLY A 382 -8.70 -20.10 -6.50
CA GLY A 382 -10.11 -19.91 -6.86
C GLY A 382 -10.85 -18.97 -5.90
N ARG A 383 -10.17 -17.98 -5.28
CA ARG A 383 -10.80 -17.01 -4.38
C ARG A 383 -11.91 -16.24 -5.08
N SER A 384 -12.97 -15.91 -4.34
CA SER A 384 -14.13 -15.20 -4.90
C SER A 384 -13.88 -13.70 -5.10
N ALA A 385 -13.15 -13.06 -4.19
CA ALA A 385 -12.83 -11.65 -4.22
C ALA A 385 -11.35 -11.42 -3.87
N ILE A 386 -10.65 -10.62 -4.66
CA ILE A 386 -9.25 -10.29 -4.43
C ILE A 386 -9.10 -8.79 -4.59
N TYR A 387 -8.55 -8.11 -3.60
CA TYR A 387 -8.17 -6.70 -3.68
C TYR A 387 -6.67 -6.55 -3.47
N ALA A 388 -5.99 -5.91 -4.39
CA ALA A 388 -4.55 -5.73 -4.35
C ALA A 388 -4.15 -4.31 -4.72
N ASP A 389 -3.25 -3.73 -3.94
CA ASP A 389 -2.68 -2.42 -4.17
C ASP A 389 -1.29 -2.51 -4.77
N LEU A 390 -1.02 -1.71 -5.80
CA LEU A 390 0.24 -1.60 -6.52
C LEU A 390 0.81 -0.19 -6.32
N VAL A 391 1.47 0.05 -5.20
CA VAL A 391 1.92 1.35 -4.68
C VAL A 391 3.05 2.04 -5.46
N ALA A 392 3.63 1.33 -6.44
CA ALA A 392 4.88 1.74 -7.09
C ALA A 392 4.82 3.12 -7.77
N TYR A 393 3.68 3.52 -8.33
CA TYR A 393 3.56 4.78 -9.05
C TYR A 393 3.52 5.96 -8.09
N ASP A 394 2.71 5.88 -7.04
CA ASP A 394 2.57 6.95 -6.05
C ASP A 394 3.91 7.34 -5.43
N GLU A 395 4.68 6.36 -4.95
CA GLU A 395 6.00 6.58 -4.36
C GLU A 395 6.98 7.28 -5.31
N VAL A 396 6.98 6.91 -6.60
CA VAL A 396 7.87 7.54 -7.58
C VAL A 396 7.39 8.93 -7.96
N ALA A 397 6.08 9.12 -8.07
CA ALA A 397 5.47 10.38 -8.45
C ALA A 397 5.67 11.47 -7.39
N HIS A 398 5.68 11.14 -6.11
CA HIS A 398 6.03 12.08 -5.03
C HIS A 398 7.39 12.77 -5.24
N HIS A 399 8.37 12.06 -5.80
CA HIS A 399 9.74 12.54 -5.93
C HIS A 399 10.13 12.96 -7.36
N SER A 400 9.35 12.55 -8.35
CA SER A 400 9.63 12.78 -9.77
C SER A 400 8.55 13.59 -10.49
N GLY A 401 7.42 13.87 -9.78
CA GLY A 401 6.21 14.44 -10.35
C GLY A 401 5.32 13.38 -11.02
N PRO A 402 4.02 13.66 -11.18
CA PRO A 402 3.05 12.69 -11.69
C PRO A 402 3.24 12.36 -13.17
N ARG A 403 3.94 13.17 -13.93
CA ARG A 403 4.22 12.94 -15.36
C ARG A 403 5.71 13.12 -15.64
N GLY A 404 6.32 12.13 -16.29
CA GLY A 404 7.71 12.18 -16.68
C GLY A 404 8.32 10.80 -16.86
N ARG A 405 9.56 10.77 -17.35
CA ARG A 405 10.25 9.52 -17.72
C ARG A 405 10.36 8.48 -16.60
N ASP A 406 10.40 8.93 -15.36
CA ASP A 406 10.55 8.04 -14.21
C ASP A 406 9.21 7.34 -13.92
N THR A 407 8.12 8.10 -13.90
CA THR A 407 6.75 7.59 -13.71
C THR A 407 6.26 6.81 -14.93
N ASP A 408 6.60 7.23 -16.18
CA ASP A 408 6.27 6.48 -17.39
C ASP A 408 6.80 5.05 -17.34
N ARG A 409 8.05 4.87 -16.88
CA ARG A 409 8.65 3.54 -16.73
C ARG A 409 7.98 2.69 -15.64
N VAL A 410 7.42 3.32 -14.62
CA VAL A 410 6.65 2.59 -13.61
C VAL A 410 5.33 2.12 -14.22
N LEU A 411 4.63 2.97 -14.96
CA LEU A 411 3.39 2.61 -15.67
C LEU A 411 3.62 1.45 -16.65
N GLU A 412 4.69 1.47 -17.44
CA GLU A 412 5.08 0.34 -18.30
C GLU A 412 5.30 -0.97 -17.53
N ARG A 413 5.83 -0.92 -16.31
CA ARG A 413 6.04 -2.10 -15.47
C ARG A 413 4.75 -2.59 -14.85
N LEU A 414 3.88 -1.67 -14.43
CA LEU A 414 2.56 -2.00 -13.92
C LEU A 414 1.74 -2.71 -15.00
N ASP A 415 1.74 -2.20 -16.24
CA ASP A 415 1.06 -2.84 -17.36
C ASP A 415 1.56 -4.27 -17.62
N ARG A 416 2.89 -4.48 -17.55
CA ARG A 416 3.45 -5.84 -17.66
C ARG A 416 2.99 -6.77 -16.53
N SER A 417 2.82 -6.26 -15.33
CA SER A 417 2.29 -7.02 -14.19
C SER A 417 0.81 -7.35 -14.39
N ILE A 418 0.02 -6.39 -14.85
CA ILE A 418 -1.39 -6.55 -15.20
C ILE A 418 -1.53 -7.59 -16.32
N ALA A 419 -0.72 -7.49 -17.37
CA ALA A 419 -0.69 -8.47 -18.48
C ALA A 419 -0.35 -9.90 -18.01
N LEU A 420 0.54 -10.04 -17.02
CA LEU A 420 0.86 -11.34 -16.43
C LEU A 420 -0.35 -11.90 -15.65
N ILE A 421 -0.95 -11.06 -14.79
CA ILE A 421 -2.14 -11.42 -14.01
C ILE A 421 -3.29 -11.84 -14.93
N ALA A 422 -3.57 -11.05 -15.96
CA ALA A 422 -4.63 -11.32 -16.94
C ALA A 422 -4.45 -12.69 -17.63
N ARG A 423 -3.23 -12.97 -18.10
CA ARG A 423 -2.93 -14.27 -18.74
C ARG A 423 -3.06 -15.45 -17.78
N VAL A 424 -2.74 -15.27 -16.49
CA VAL A 424 -2.95 -16.33 -15.49
C VAL A 424 -4.43 -16.51 -15.19
N ALA A 425 -5.20 -15.42 -15.18
CA ALA A 425 -6.66 -15.47 -15.00
C ALA A 425 -7.37 -16.35 -16.04
N GLU A 426 -6.89 -16.36 -17.31
CA GLU A 426 -7.41 -17.25 -18.37
C GLU A 426 -7.29 -18.74 -18.03
N HIS A 427 -6.31 -19.11 -17.19
CA HIS A 427 -6.02 -20.49 -16.79
C HIS A 427 -6.45 -20.81 -15.36
N ALA A 428 -7.02 -19.84 -14.65
CA ALA A 428 -7.48 -20.03 -13.28
C ALA A 428 -8.68 -21.01 -13.21
N PRO A 429 -8.89 -21.69 -12.06
CA PRO A 429 -10.02 -22.58 -11.88
C PRO A 429 -11.38 -21.86 -11.88
N ARG A 430 -11.38 -20.54 -11.62
CA ARG A 430 -12.54 -19.64 -11.65
C ARG A 430 -12.26 -18.53 -12.67
N ARG A 431 -13.27 -18.14 -13.46
CA ARG A 431 -13.19 -16.93 -14.28
C ARG A 431 -13.08 -15.70 -13.38
N TYR A 432 -12.31 -14.70 -13.79
CA TYR A 432 -12.19 -13.44 -13.05
C TYR A 432 -12.62 -12.27 -13.93
N ARG A 433 -13.47 -11.42 -13.38
CA ARG A 433 -13.74 -10.08 -13.88
C ARG A 433 -12.72 -9.15 -13.25
N ILE A 434 -11.89 -8.53 -14.07
CA ILE A 434 -10.78 -7.70 -13.61
C ILE A 434 -11.22 -6.24 -13.65
N VAL A 435 -11.17 -5.59 -12.50
CA VAL A 435 -11.43 -4.17 -12.32
C VAL A 435 -10.13 -3.48 -11.96
N LEU A 436 -9.79 -2.41 -12.66
CA LEU A 436 -8.71 -1.51 -12.27
C LEU A 436 -9.33 -0.26 -11.65
N LEU A 437 -8.71 0.21 -10.58
CA LEU A 437 -9.11 1.46 -9.93
C LEU A 437 -7.89 2.18 -9.39
N SER A 438 -8.04 3.44 -9.08
CA SER A 438 -7.12 4.16 -8.21
C SER A 438 -7.89 4.81 -7.07
N ASP A 439 -7.21 5.11 -6.00
CA ASP A 439 -7.73 5.67 -4.76
C ASP A 439 -7.68 7.20 -4.77
N HIS A 440 -6.69 7.78 -5.45
CA HIS A 440 -6.54 9.21 -5.72
C HIS A 440 -5.67 9.41 -6.97
N GLY A 441 -5.50 10.64 -7.39
CA GLY A 441 -4.51 11.07 -8.35
C GLY A 441 -3.39 11.86 -7.68
N GLN A 442 -2.56 12.53 -8.47
CA GLN A 442 -1.54 13.46 -7.98
C GLN A 442 -1.53 14.74 -8.80
N SER A 443 -1.30 15.88 -8.14
CA SER A 443 -1.08 17.18 -8.76
C SER A 443 0.41 17.54 -8.73
N PRO A 444 0.99 18.08 -9.81
CA PRO A 444 2.37 18.54 -9.83
C PRO A 444 2.53 19.82 -9.00
N GLY A 445 3.75 20.10 -8.57
CA GLY A 445 4.06 21.41 -7.99
C GLY A 445 5.41 21.49 -7.31
N GLU A 446 5.78 22.70 -6.95
CA GLU A 446 6.95 22.96 -6.12
C GLU A 446 6.54 22.88 -4.65
N THR A 447 7.41 22.34 -3.80
CA THR A 447 7.15 22.28 -2.36
C THR A 447 6.97 23.70 -1.79
N PHE A 448 6.15 23.83 -0.77
CA PHE A 448 5.94 25.10 -0.07
C PHE A 448 7.26 25.69 0.46
N LEU A 449 8.10 24.84 1.05
CA LEU A 449 9.45 25.22 1.48
C LEU A 449 10.35 25.69 0.31
N GLY A 450 10.31 24.96 -0.81
CA GLY A 450 11.11 25.31 -2.01
C GLY A 450 10.71 26.65 -2.60
N ARG A 451 9.41 26.93 -2.64
CA ARG A 451 8.86 28.15 -3.22
C ARG A 451 8.98 29.38 -2.34
N TYR A 452 8.72 29.22 -1.03
CA TYR A 452 8.57 30.35 -0.10
C TYR A 452 9.69 30.45 0.95
N GLY A 453 10.58 29.45 1.03
CA GLY A 453 11.72 29.44 1.96
C GLY A 453 11.37 29.18 3.42
N LEU A 454 10.11 28.82 3.72
CA LEU A 454 9.62 28.51 5.07
C LEU A 454 8.64 27.33 5.02
N THR A 455 8.52 26.62 6.14
CA THR A 455 7.54 25.54 6.29
C THR A 455 6.18 26.07 6.74
N LEU A 456 5.12 25.25 6.61
CA LEU A 456 3.82 25.59 7.21
C LEU A 456 3.94 25.81 8.74
N LYS A 457 4.75 24.98 9.41
CA LYS A 457 5.02 25.13 10.85
C LYS A 457 5.66 26.48 11.18
N ASP A 458 6.62 26.93 10.35
CA ASP A 458 7.26 28.25 10.53
C ASP A 458 6.26 29.39 10.33
N LEU A 459 5.38 29.27 9.32
CA LEU A 459 4.33 30.26 9.05
C LEU A 459 3.33 30.35 10.21
N VAL A 460 2.90 29.19 10.76
CA VAL A 460 2.02 29.15 11.93
C VAL A 460 2.71 29.77 13.16
N ARG A 461 3.97 29.43 13.41
CA ARG A 461 4.74 30.01 14.54
C ARG A 461 4.84 31.53 14.41
N ALA A 462 5.13 32.02 13.20
CA ALA A 462 5.16 33.48 12.94
C ALA A 462 3.79 34.13 13.21
N GLY A 463 2.70 33.54 12.71
CA GLY A 463 1.34 34.02 12.95
C GLY A 463 0.91 33.97 14.42
N CYS A 464 1.47 33.05 15.21
CA CYS A 464 1.26 32.96 16.65
C CYS A 464 2.19 33.88 17.46
N GLY A 465 3.09 34.65 16.83
CA GLY A 465 4.12 35.46 17.53
C GLY A 465 5.21 34.65 18.20
N LEU A 466 5.40 33.38 17.79
CA LEU A 466 6.41 32.48 18.33
C LEU A 466 7.73 32.59 17.54
N PRO A 467 8.91 32.36 18.18
CA PRO A 467 10.18 32.37 17.47
C PRO A 467 10.20 31.34 16.32
N VAL A 468 10.63 31.79 15.16
CA VAL A 468 10.83 30.91 13.98
C VAL A 468 12.27 30.41 13.96
N SER A 469 12.47 29.12 13.71
CA SER A 469 13.81 28.55 13.62
C SER A 469 14.54 29.10 12.38
N ARG A 470 15.82 29.54 12.58
CA ARG A 470 16.67 29.99 11.46
C ARG A 470 17.06 28.85 10.47
N ARG A 471 16.88 27.61 10.90
CA ARG A 471 17.02 26.43 10.02
C ARG A 471 15.64 25.81 9.91
N ALA A 472 15.02 25.99 8.75
CA ALA A 472 13.79 25.25 8.42
C ALA A 472 14.06 23.75 8.58
N GLY A 473 13.37 23.11 9.52
CA GLY A 473 13.41 21.67 9.68
C GLY A 473 12.83 21.03 8.40
N ARG A 474 13.63 20.22 7.71
CA ARG A 474 13.11 19.46 6.54
C ARG A 474 12.07 18.47 7.04
N THR A 475 10.85 18.58 6.56
CA THR A 475 9.86 17.50 6.65
C THR A 475 10.37 16.32 5.85
N ARG A 476 10.38 15.12 6.44
CA ARG A 476 10.93 13.93 5.80
C ARG A 476 9.98 13.45 4.71
N SER A 477 10.45 13.43 3.47
CA SER A 477 9.80 12.80 2.33
C SER A 477 9.80 11.27 2.45
N GLY A 478 8.80 10.61 1.88
CA GLY A 478 8.70 9.15 1.87
C GLY A 478 8.29 8.53 3.22
N ALA A 479 7.57 9.27 4.06
CA ALA A 479 7.09 8.75 5.35
C ALA A 479 6.17 7.54 5.17
N GLU A 480 5.40 7.49 4.09
CA GLU A 480 4.46 6.41 3.77
C GLU A 480 5.19 5.11 3.48
N ALA A 481 6.07 5.10 2.48
CA ALA A 481 6.84 3.92 2.13
C ALA A 481 7.84 3.52 3.23
N ARG A 482 8.41 4.49 3.97
CA ARG A 482 9.29 4.21 5.12
C ARG A 482 8.56 3.43 6.20
N ALA A 483 7.33 3.80 6.55
CA ALA A 483 6.54 3.06 7.54
C ALA A 483 6.19 1.65 7.05
N ALA A 484 5.85 1.48 5.77
CA ALA A 484 5.62 0.16 5.17
C ALA A 484 6.89 -0.71 5.22
N VAL A 485 8.06 -0.15 4.89
CA VAL A 485 9.35 -0.84 4.98
C VAL A 485 9.68 -1.22 6.42
N LEU A 486 9.52 -0.31 7.38
CA LEU A 486 9.79 -0.58 8.79
C LEU A 486 8.82 -1.62 9.36
N ALA A 487 7.54 -1.56 8.98
CA ALA A 487 6.54 -2.57 9.34
C ALA A 487 6.90 -3.95 8.75
N ALA A 488 7.36 -4.01 7.50
CA ALA A 488 7.83 -5.24 6.86
C ALA A 488 9.09 -5.80 7.53
N LEU A 489 10.00 -4.93 8.00
CA LEU A 489 11.26 -5.29 8.65
C LEU A 489 11.15 -5.50 10.17
N HIS A 490 9.95 -5.36 10.76
CA HIS A 490 9.74 -5.47 12.23
C HIS A 490 10.57 -4.53 13.09
N ARG A 491 11.07 -3.45 12.55
CA ARG A 491 11.59 -2.39 13.39
C ARG A 491 10.41 -1.61 13.95
N PRO A 492 10.40 -1.28 15.25
CA PRO A 492 9.45 -0.30 15.74
C PRO A 492 9.60 0.92 14.84
N VAL A 493 8.51 1.39 14.28
CA VAL A 493 8.48 2.74 13.72
C VAL A 493 8.92 3.60 14.89
N GLU A 494 10.11 4.20 14.82
CA GLU A 494 10.57 5.13 15.84
C GLU A 494 9.39 6.06 16.05
N GLU A 495 8.88 6.08 17.27
CA GLU A 495 7.91 7.08 17.69
C GLU A 495 8.64 8.39 17.53
N ASP A 496 8.46 9.06 16.39
CA ASP A 496 8.94 10.41 16.22
C ASP A 496 8.40 11.21 17.41
N GLU A 497 9.17 12.13 17.96
CA GLU A 497 8.72 13.06 19.01
C GLU A 497 7.40 13.76 18.65
N GLU A 498 7.00 13.73 17.36
CA GLU A 498 5.69 14.14 16.86
C GLU A 498 4.53 13.20 17.27
N ALA A 499 4.79 11.96 17.71
CA ALA A 499 3.74 11.02 18.10
C ALA A 499 3.04 11.44 19.41
N HIS A 500 3.75 12.11 20.30
CA HIS A 500 3.23 12.66 21.55
C HIS A 500 3.67 14.12 21.67
N PRO A 501 3.02 15.03 20.93
CA PRO A 501 3.28 16.44 21.18
C PRO A 501 2.96 16.71 22.64
N GLY A 502 3.98 17.12 23.41
CA GLY A 502 3.80 17.39 24.82
C GLY A 502 2.57 18.27 25.03
N ARG A 503 1.86 18.14 26.15
CA ARG A 503 0.69 18.95 26.53
C ARG A 503 1.05 20.44 26.72
N GLY A 504 2.01 20.93 25.90
CA GLY A 504 2.46 22.30 25.89
C GLY A 504 1.47 23.25 25.23
N SER A 505 1.70 24.56 25.42
CA SER A 505 0.87 25.62 24.83
C SER A 505 1.10 25.85 23.33
N GLU A 506 2.06 25.17 22.71
CA GLU A 506 2.36 25.34 21.28
C GLU A 506 1.35 24.61 20.38
N PRO A 507 0.96 25.20 19.24
CA PRO A 507 0.10 24.54 18.28
C PRO A 507 0.79 23.31 17.64
N VAL A 508 0.05 22.21 17.51
CA VAL A 508 0.46 21.04 16.75
C VAL A 508 0.17 21.32 15.28
N VAL A 509 1.21 21.30 14.44
CA VAL A 509 1.12 21.55 13.01
C VAL A 509 1.54 20.28 12.26
N LEU A 510 0.61 19.69 11.53
CA LEU A 510 0.83 18.49 10.73
C LEU A 510 0.60 18.79 9.26
N ALA A 511 1.33 18.09 8.40
CA ALA A 511 1.18 18.15 6.96
C ALA A 511 0.74 16.78 6.41
N SER A 512 -0.07 16.78 5.37
CA SER A 512 -0.51 15.63 4.60
C SER A 512 -0.56 16.04 3.13
N GLY A 513 0.57 15.94 2.43
CA GLY A 513 0.73 16.45 1.09
C GLY A 513 0.54 17.97 1.02
N ASN A 514 -0.48 18.43 0.31
CA ASN A 514 -0.85 19.85 0.18
C ASN A 514 -1.98 20.29 1.14
N LEU A 515 -2.28 19.46 2.14
CA LEU A 515 -3.21 19.75 3.23
C LEU A 515 -2.43 19.93 4.54
N GLY A 516 -2.70 21.02 5.26
CA GLY A 516 -2.14 21.33 6.57
C GLY A 516 -3.20 21.28 7.66
N LEU A 517 -2.83 20.82 8.84
CA LEU A 517 -3.70 20.70 10.01
C LEU A 517 -3.05 21.38 11.20
N ILE A 518 -3.79 22.25 11.85
CA ILE A 518 -3.33 22.99 13.02
C ILE A 518 -4.29 22.74 14.18
N SER A 519 -3.77 22.21 15.27
CA SER A 519 -4.54 21.94 16.49
C SER A 519 -3.92 22.63 17.70
N PHE A 520 -4.76 23.12 18.58
CA PHE A 520 -4.35 23.76 19.85
C PHE A 520 -4.64 22.81 21.01
N PRO A 521 -3.63 22.04 21.51
CA PRO A 521 -3.85 21.05 22.56
C PRO A 521 -4.37 21.64 23.87
N GLY A 522 -4.02 22.89 24.17
CA GLY A 522 -4.51 23.62 25.36
C GLY A 522 -5.97 24.05 25.32
N ILE A 523 -6.67 23.84 24.20
CA ILE A 523 -8.08 24.19 24.04
C ILE A 523 -8.89 22.89 23.98
N PRO A 524 -9.73 22.56 24.98
CA PRO A 524 -10.61 21.41 24.95
C PRO A 524 -11.61 21.51 23.80
N GLY A 525 -11.86 20.38 23.11
CA GLY A 525 -12.74 20.33 21.94
C GLY A 525 -12.20 21.13 20.74
N ARG A 526 -13.03 21.36 19.73
CA ARG A 526 -12.68 22.18 18.58
C ARG A 526 -12.66 23.67 18.98
N ALA A 527 -11.59 24.38 18.64
CA ALA A 527 -11.46 25.79 18.96
C ALA A 527 -12.35 26.63 18.05
N SER A 528 -13.17 27.52 18.63
CA SER A 528 -13.92 28.48 17.84
C SER A 528 -13.00 29.52 17.21
N ARG A 529 -13.40 30.05 16.04
CA ARG A 529 -12.69 31.12 15.33
C ARG A 529 -12.37 32.30 16.27
N ALA A 530 -13.38 32.78 17.02
CA ALA A 530 -13.22 33.89 17.94
C ALA A 530 -12.22 33.62 19.08
N ARG A 531 -12.05 32.35 19.49
CA ARG A 531 -11.07 31.97 20.49
C ARG A 531 -9.67 31.96 19.91
N ILE A 532 -9.49 31.46 18.67
CA ILE A 532 -8.21 31.50 17.97
C ILE A 532 -7.78 32.95 17.72
N GLU A 533 -8.67 33.81 17.22
CA GLU A 533 -8.38 35.23 16.96
C GLU A 533 -8.01 36.01 18.24
N ARG A 534 -8.62 35.70 19.38
CA ARG A 534 -8.22 36.27 20.66
C ARG A 534 -6.85 35.80 21.15
N ALA A 535 -6.54 34.53 21.00
CA ALA A 535 -5.24 33.97 21.44
C ALA A 535 -4.10 34.33 20.48
N HIS A 536 -4.38 34.39 19.20
CA HIS A 536 -3.42 34.60 18.11
C HIS A 536 -4.00 35.52 17.03
N PRO A 537 -4.06 36.88 17.32
CA PRO A 537 -4.80 37.82 16.45
C PRO A 537 -4.27 37.88 15.01
N ALA A 538 -2.99 37.59 14.76
CA ALA A 538 -2.39 37.65 13.44
C ALA A 538 -2.45 36.32 12.68
N LEU A 539 -2.75 35.19 13.32
CA LEU A 539 -2.57 33.87 12.75
C LEU A 539 -3.43 33.64 11.50
N LEU A 540 -4.75 33.79 11.62
CA LEU A 540 -5.65 33.47 10.52
C LEU A 540 -5.44 34.40 9.32
N THR A 541 -5.20 35.70 9.57
CA THR A 541 -4.87 36.68 8.54
C THR A 541 -3.54 36.40 7.86
N THR A 542 -2.52 36.02 8.62
CA THR A 542 -1.21 35.63 8.08
C THR A 542 -1.30 34.40 7.18
N LEU A 543 -2.05 33.39 7.61
CA LEU A 543 -2.26 32.17 6.82
C LEU A 543 -3.08 32.45 5.57
N ALA A 544 -4.25 33.06 5.69
CA ALA A 544 -5.17 33.29 4.57
C ALA A 544 -4.58 34.14 3.45
N ASN A 545 -3.75 35.15 3.81
CA ASN A 545 -3.14 36.04 2.82
C ASN A 545 -1.77 35.52 2.28
N HIS A 546 -1.29 34.39 2.77
CA HIS A 546 -0.03 33.84 2.25
C HIS A 546 -0.23 33.30 0.82
N PRO A 547 0.63 33.66 -0.16
CA PRO A 547 0.44 33.26 -1.56
C PRO A 547 0.46 31.76 -1.82
N GLY A 548 1.01 30.94 -0.94
CA GLY A 548 1.00 29.49 -0.99
C GLY A 548 -0.20 28.83 -0.35
N VAL A 549 -1.13 29.60 0.25
CA VAL A 549 -2.34 29.12 0.87
C VAL A 549 -3.53 29.47 -0.02
N GLY A 550 -4.40 28.53 -0.26
CA GLY A 550 -5.59 28.69 -1.06
C GLY A 550 -6.80 29.15 -0.23
N PHE A 551 -7.08 28.38 0.82
CA PHE A 551 -8.12 28.70 1.80
C PHE A 551 -7.87 28.02 3.15
N LEU A 552 -8.55 28.48 4.17
CA LEU A 552 -8.60 27.88 5.50
C LEU A 552 -10.02 27.43 5.80
N LEU A 553 -10.17 26.34 6.53
CA LEU A 553 -11.41 25.96 7.19
C LEU A 553 -11.24 26.15 8.70
N VAL A 554 -12.11 26.92 9.32
CA VAL A 554 -12.10 27.22 10.74
C VAL A 554 -13.53 27.34 11.25
N ASP A 555 -13.95 26.44 12.15
CA ASP A 555 -15.23 26.55 12.87
C ASP A 555 -16.45 26.82 11.95
N GLY A 556 -16.62 25.98 10.91
CA GLY A 556 -17.72 26.11 9.93
C GLY A 556 -17.60 27.27 8.94
N VAL A 557 -16.42 27.93 8.91
CA VAL A 557 -16.18 29.09 8.04
C VAL A 557 -14.95 28.85 7.16
N VAL A 558 -15.10 29.16 5.88
CA VAL A 558 -13.97 29.16 4.93
C VAL A 558 -13.42 30.59 4.82
N LEU A 559 -12.10 30.70 5.03
CA LEU A 559 -11.39 31.99 4.92
C LEU A 559 -10.51 31.97 3.67
N GLY A 560 -10.68 32.94 2.79
CA GLY A 560 -9.85 33.19 1.62
C GLY A 560 -8.95 34.41 1.80
N ARG A 561 -8.29 34.80 0.71
CA ARG A 561 -7.44 36.00 0.67
C ARG A 561 -8.26 37.27 0.78
N ASP A 562 -7.58 38.36 1.13
CA ASP A 562 -8.12 39.74 1.14
C ASP A 562 -9.39 39.87 2.01
N GLY A 563 -9.46 39.05 3.08
CA GLY A 563 -10.57 39.06 4.00
C GLY A 563 -11.83 38.35 3.48
N ALA A 564 -11.74 37.57 2.41
CA ALA A 564 -12.85 36.76 1.93
C ALA A 564 -13.26 35.74 3.00
N VAL A 565 -14.58 35.70 3.28
CA VAL A 565 -15.20 34.85 4.31
C VAL A 565 -16.44 34.22 3.70
N ALA A 566 -16.58 32.92 3.83
CA ALA A 566 -17.76 32.17 3.39
C ALA A 566 -18.21 31.20 4.46
N ARG A 567 -19.48 31.18 4.80
CA ARG A 567 -20.05 30.23 5.77
C ARG A 567 -20.49 28.96 5.06
N LEU A 568 -20.22 27.82 5.68
CA LEU A 568 -20.61 26.52 5.12
C LEU A 568 -22.11 26.25 5.23
N ASP A 569 -22.78 26.84 6.19
CA ASP A 569 -24.23 26.71 6.42
C ASP A 569 -25.07 27.68 5.57
N VAL A 570 -24.46 28.63 4.84
CA VAL A 570 -25.14 29.55 3.93
C VAL A 570 -24.97 29.05 2.48
N PRO A 571 -26.05 28.68 1.80
CA PRO A 571 -26.00 28.22 0.42
C PRO A 571 -25.36 29.26 -0.52
N GLY A 572 -24.46 28.83 -1.39
CA GLY A 572 -23.82 29.65 -2.42
C GLY A 572 -22.53 30.38 -1.97
N GLU A 573 -22.35 30.68 -0.68
CA GLU A 573 -21.15 31.40 -0.20
C GLU A 573 -19.88 30.54 -0.37
N ALA A 574 -19.91 29.33 0.18
CA ALA A 574 -18.79 28.42 0.12
C ALA A 574 -18.51 27.92 -1.31
N GLU A 575 -19.56 27.68 -2.10
CA GLU A 575 -19.47 27.29 -3.50
C GLU A 575 -18.72 28.33 -4.33
N ALA A 576 -19.02 29.62 -4.16
CA ALA A 576 -18.38 30.71 -4.88
C ALA A 576 -16.87 30.81 -4.52
N LEU A 577 -16.53 30.73 -3.23
CA LEU A 577 -15.14 30.85 -2.78
C LEU A 577 -14.32 29.64 -3.15
N LEU A 578 -14.88 28.44 -3.12
CA LEU A 578 -14.19 27.17 -3.38
C LEU A 578 -14.27 26.72 -4.86
N ALA A 579 -15.01 27.43 -5.72
CA ALA A 579 -15.13 27.10 -7.15
C ALA A 579 -13.79 26.87 -7.87
N PRO A 580 -12.71 27.62 -7.59
CA PRO A 580 -11.40 27.37 -8.22
C PRO A 580 -10.81 26.00 -7.93
N PHE A 581 -11.20 25.34 -6.83
CA PHE A 581 -10.67 24.03 -6.41
C PHE A 581 -11.43 22.85 -7.02
N GLY A 582 -12.42 23.10 -7.85
CA GLY A 582 -13.16 22.11 -8.61
C GLY A 582 -14.60 21.91 -8.15
N PRO A 583 -15.40 21.19 -8.95
CA PRO A 583 -16.79 20.91 -8.63
C PRO A 583 -16.90 20.11 -7.32
N GLY A 584 -17.90 20.40 -6.49
CA GLY A 584 -18.15 19.72 -5.22
C GLY A 584 -17.13 19.99 -4.11
N ALA A 585 -16.25 20.98 -4.28
CA ALA A 585 -15.28 21.35 -3.25
C ALA A 585 -15.98 21.79 -1.94
N ALA A 586 -17.09 22.51 -2.04
CA ALA A 586 -17.84 22.96 -0.87
C ALA A 586 -18.48 21.79 -0.10
N GLU A 587 -19.05 20.80 -0.80
CA GLU A 587 -19.58 19.58 -0.17
C GLU A 587 -18.48 18.78 0.53
N ALA A 588 -17.32 18.62 -0.11
CA ALA A 588 -16.20 17.92 0.47
C ALA A 588 -15.70 18.61 1.76
N VAL A 589 -15.65 19.95 1.75
CA VAL A 589 -15.27 20.74 2.94
C VAL A 589 -16.32 20.65 4.03
N ARG A 590 -17.63 20.74 3.71
CA ARG A 590 -18.72 20.55 4.69
C ARG A 590 -18.68 19.18 5.33
N ARG A 591 -18.48 18.13 4.51
CA ARG A 591 -18.35 16.76 5.04
C ARG A 591 -17.22 16.65 6.05
N THR A 592 -16.06 17.22 5.75
CA THR A 592 -14.88 17.18 6.64
C THR A 592 -15.08 18.06 7.88
N ASP A 593 -15.74 19.21 7.75
CA ASP A 593 -16.06 20.09 8.88
C ASP A 593 -16.92 19.40 9.94
N ALA A 594 -17.77 18.46 9.53
CA ALA A 594 -18.61 17.66 10.42
C ALA A 594 -17.86 16.51 11.15
N PHE A 595 -16.58 16.31 10.91
CA PHE A 595 -15.84 15.24 11.56
C PHE A 595 -15.50 15.57 13.02
N PRO A 596 -15.72 14.65 13.96
CA PRO A 596 -15.36 14.83 15.37
C PRO A 596 -13.90 15.20 15.62
N HIS A 597 -12.98 14.65 14.81
CA HIS A 597 -11.54 14.86 14.97
C HIS A 597 -10.93 15.78 13.91
N VAL A 598 -11.75 16.64 13.28
CA VAL A 598 -11.25 17.70 12.41
C VAL A 598 -10.34 18.66 13.19
N ALA A 599 -9.25 19.11 12.59
CA ALA A 599 -8.33 20.05 13.21
C ALA A 599 -9.01 21.42 13.49
N ASP A 600 -8.46 22.22 14.41
CA ASP A 600 -8.99 23.55 14.69
C ASP A 600 -8.92 24.48 13.49
N VAL A 601 -7.84 24.36 12.70
CA VAL A 601 -7.67 25.03 11.40
C VAL A 601 -7.17 24.01 10.39
N MET A 602 -7.87 23.86 9.28
CA MET A 602 -7.37 23.14 8.13
C MET A 602 -6.92 24.12 7.05
N VAL A 603 -5.81 23.83 6.42
CA VAL A 603 -5.13 24.70 5.46
C VAL A 603 -4.99 23.96 4.14
N ASN A 604 -5.74 24.36 3.11
CA ASN A 604 -5.49 23.86 1.76
C ASN A 604 -4.50 24.76 1.04
N SER A 605 -3.51 24.18 0.38
CA SER A 605 -2.52 24.98 -0.36
C SER A 605 -3.15 25.69 -1.55
N ALA A 606 -2.46 26.70 -2.07
CA ALA A 606 -2.87 27.36 -3.29
C ALA A 606 -2.83 26.40 -4.49
N TYR A 607 -3.76 26.59 -5.42
CA TYR A 607 -3.89 25.85 -6.66
C TYR A 607 -3.84 26.80 -7.85
N ASP A 608 -3.06 26.47 -8.88
CA ASP A 608 -3.05 27.20 -10.15
C ASP A 608 -3.82 26.40 -11.22
N PRO A 609 -5.02 26.84 -11.62
CA PRO A 609 -5.84 26.13 -12.61
C PRO A 609 -5.21 26.03 -14.01
N ARG A 610 -4.23 26.91 -14.33
CA ARG A 610 -3.59 26.91 -15.64
C ARG A 610 -2.54 25.81 -15.77
N THR A 611 -1.89 25.46 -14.69
CA THR A 611 -0.81 24.47 -14.65
C THR A 611 -1.20 23.18 -13.96
N GLY A 612 -2.31 23.18 -13.23
CA GLY A 612 -2.72 22.08 -12.35
C GLY A 612 -1.86 21.96 -11.09
N ALA A 613 -1.01 22.95 -10.81
CA ALA A 613 -0.01 22.87 -9.75
C ALA A 613 -0.58 23.22 -8.37
N VAL A 614 -0.10 22.49 -7.36
CA VAL A 614 -0.33 22.75 -5.93
C VAL A 614 1.02 22.92 -5.19
N HIS A 615 1.01 23.40 -3.97
CA HIS A 615 2.22 23.53 -3.16
C HIS A 615 2.18 22.57 -1.97
N ALA A 616 2.90 21.46 -2.05
CA ALA A 616 2.98 20.51 -0.96
C ALA A 616 3.63 21.12 0.29
N PHE A 617 3.03 20.90 1.44
CA PHE A 617 3.63 21.25 2.75
C PHE A 617 4.68 20.23 3.18
N GLU A 618 4.73 19.09 2.51
CA GLU A 618 5.77 18.06 2.62
C GLU A 618 6.78 18.15 1.46
N GLU A 619 7.89 17.41 1.53
CA GLU A 619 8.89 17.36 0.46
C GLU A 619 8.44 16.46 -0.71
N GLN A 620 7.41 16.89 -1.43
CA GLN A 620 6.80 16.19 -2.56
C GLN A 620 6.62 17.14 -3.75
N ILE A 621 6.92 16.69 -4.98
CA ILE A 621 6.69 17.44 -6.23
C ILE A 621 5.56 16.85 -7.07
N GLY A 622 5.13 15.64 -6.78
CA GLY A 622 3.80 15.10 -7.03
C GLY A 622 3.10 15.00 -5.69
N SER A 623 1.96 15.62 -5.53
CA SER A 623 1.29 15.73 -4.23
C SER A 623 -0.20 15.47 -4.33
N HIS A 624 -0.76 14.98 -3.24
CA HIS A 624 -2.16 14.76 -3.02
C HIS A 624 -2.53 15.04 -1.55
N GLY A 625 -3.79 15.00 -1.20
CA GLY A 625 -4.30 15.17 0.17
C GLY A 625 -5.20 16.36 0.37
N GLY A 626 -5.13 17.37 -0.51
CA GLY A 626 -6.01 18.54 -0.52
C GLY A 626 -6.94 18.58 -1.71
N LEU A 627 -7.52 19.75 -1.95
CA LEU A 627 -8.34 20.05 -3.13
C LEU A 627 -7.51 20.78 -4.18
N GLY A 628 -7.96 20.65 -5.45
CA GLY A 628 -7.39 21.30 -6.63
C GLY A 628 -6.53 20.37 -7.48
N GLY A 629 -6.74 20.41 -8.79
CA GLY A 629 -6.02 19.62 -9.79
C GLY A 629 -6.44 18.15 -9.86
N ASP A 630 -5.58 17.34 -10.45
CA ASP A 630 -5.87 15.93 -10.76
C ASP A 630 -5.82 14.99 -9.54
N GLN A 631 -5.36 15.48 -8.38
CA GLN A 631 -5.25 14.65 -7.17
C GLN A 631 -6.59 14.08 -6.69
N GLY A 632 -7.67 14.84 -6.85
CA GLY A 632 -9.02 14.43 -6.49
C GLY A 632 -9.76 13.67 -7.58
N ARG A 633 -9.11 13.28 -8.68
CA ARG A 633 -9.71 12.61 -9.84
C ARG A 633 -9.10 11.26 -10.17
N PRO A 634 -9.25 10.25 -9.32
CA PRO A 634 -8.92 8.87 -9.61
C PRO A 634 -9.83 8.28 -10.69
N PHE A 635 -9.58 7.03 -11.06
CA PHE A 635 -10.40 6.32 -12.04
C PHE A 635 -10.99 5.02 -11.49
N LEU A 636 -12.09 4.60 -12.11
CA LEU A 636 -12.67 3.27 -12.02
C LEU A 636 -12.80 2.71 -13.44
N MET A 637 -12.22 1.53 -13.68
CA MET A 637 -12.24 0.84 -14.97
C MET A 637 -12.75 -0.58 -14.76
N TRP A 638 -13.79 -0.96 -15.51
CA TRP A 638 -14.50 -2.23 -15.32
C TRP A 638 -14.87 -2.90 -16.64
N PRO A 639 -14.99 -4.23 -16.67
CA PRO A 639 -15.47 -4.94 -17.85
C PRO A 639 -16.95 -4.63 -18.12
N THR A 640 -17.31 -4.50 -19.39
CA THR A 640 -18.68 -4.18 -19.83
C THR A 640 -19.73 -5.22 -19.45
N GLU A 641 -19.32 -6.38 -18.95
CA GLU A 641 -20.18 -7.42 -18.37
C GLU A 641 -20.78 -7.00 -17.01
N LEU A 642 -20.19 -6.03 -16.32
CA LEU A 642 -20.69 -5.48 -15.06
C LEU A 642 -21.57 -4.27 -15.34
N SER A 643 -22.54 -4.04 -14.47
CA SER A 643 -23.42 -2.86 -14.56
C SER A 643 -22.62 -1.55 -14.49
N ASP A 644 -23.20 -0.50 -15.08
CA ASP A 644 -22.57 0.84 -15.02
C ASP A 644 -22.53 1.33 -13.56
N PRO A 645 -21.47 2.02 -13.13
CA PRO A 645 -21.32 2.51 -11.76
C PRO A 645 -22.26 3.68 -11.39
N ASP A 646 -23.22 4.03 -12.22
CA ASP A 646 -24.15 5.14 -12.00
C ASP A 646 -24.87 5.01 -10.65
N PRO A 647 -24.77 6.01 -9.74
CA PRO A 647 -25.44 5.98 -8.44
C PRO A 647 -26.96 6.13 -8.53
N GLY A 648 -27.50 6.62 -9.67
CA GLY A 648 -28.92 6.91 -9.83
C GLY A 648 -29.84 5.71 -10.05
N LEU A 649 -29.34 4.53 -10.33
CA LEU A 649 -30.16 3.39 -10.77
C LEU A 649 -30.64 2.42 -9.69
N HIS A 650 -30.09 2.43 -8.47
CA HIS A 650 -30.63 1.67 -7.34
C HIS A 650 -30.24 2.32 -6.00
N PRO A 651 -31.13 3.05 -5.36
CA PRO A 651 -30.94 3.41 -3.98
C PRO A 651 -30.99 2.12 -3.14
N ASP A 652 -29.91 1.81 -2.42
CA ASP A 652 -29.98 0.87 -1.30
C ASP A 652 -30.94 1.50 -0.27
N PRO A 653 -32.10 0.89 0.05
CA PRO A 653 -33.15 1.55 0.82
C PRO A 653 -32.75 1.96 2.24
N GLY A 654 -31.53 1.68 2.65
CA GLY A 654 -31.01 1.98 3.99
C GLY A 654 -30.20 3.28 4.13
N LEU A 655 -29.77 3.95 3.06
CA LEU A 655 -28.80 5.07 3.14
C LEU A 655 -29.38 6.48 2.96
N HIS A 656 -30.64 6.62 2.55
CA HIS A 656 -31.29 7.91 2.33
C HIS A 656 -32.58 8.06 3.16
N GLN A 657 -32.44 8.24 4.47
CA GLN A 657 -33.50 8.91 5.24
C GLN A 657 -33.09 10.37 5.45
N GLY A 658 -33.63 11.28 4.62
CA GLY A 658 -33.49 12.70 4.87
C GLY A 658 -33.51 13.67 3.69
N LEU A 659 -33.71 13.21 2.44
CA LEU A 659 -33.88 14.12 1.31
C LEU A 659 -35.24 13.89 0.66
N ASP A 660 -36.03 14.95 0.64
CA ASP A 660 -37.40 14.99 0.08
C ASP A 660 -37.34 14.87 -1.46
N PRO A 661 -37.97 13.87 -2.11
CA PRO A 661 -37.84 13.64 -3.55
C PRO A 661 -38.66 14.59 -4.44
N ALA A 662 -39.19 15.71 -3.92
CA ALA A 662 -40.20 16.51 -4.61
C ALA A 662 -39.71 17.82 -5.24
N SER A 663 -38.40 18.07 -5.40
CA SER A 663 -37.95 19.40 -5.85
C SER A 663 -36.95 19.46 -7.00
N ASP A 664 -36.83 18.45 -7.86
CA ASP A 664 -35.96 18.58 -9.04
C ASP A 664 -36.72 18.27 -10.34
N PRO A 665 -36.82 19.23 -11.30
CA PRO A 665 -37.40 18.96 -12.60
C PRO A 665 -36.45 18.06 -13.40
N ASP A 666 -36.99 16.98 -13.91
CA ASP A 666 -36.48 15.97 -14.86
C ASP A 666 -34.99 16.17 -15.29
N PRO A 667 -34.02 15.43 -14.70
CA PRO A 667 -32.62 15.61 -15.06
C PRO A 667 -32.44 15.24 -16.54
N ASP A 668 -31.74 16.07 -17.29
CA ASP A 668 -31.31 15.78 -18.65
C ASP A 668 -30.66 14.41 -18.70
N PRO A 669 -31.17 13.41 -19.45
CA PRO A 669 -30.63 12.04 -19.51
C PRO A 669 -29.21 11.97 -20.03
N ARG A 670 -28.55 13.09 -20.32
CA ARG A 670 -27.15 13.20 -20.72
C ARG A 670 -26.20 13.62 -19.60
N GLN A 671 -26.69 13.99 -18.41
CA GLN A 671 -25.85 14.24 -17.25
C GLN A 671 -25.59 12.93 -16.50
N VAL A 672 -24.54 12.23 -16.90
CA VAL A 672 -23.98 11.10 -16.13
C VAL A 672 -23.54 11.64 -14.77
N GLN A 673 -24.24 11.28 -13.72
CA GLN A 673 -23.92 11.71 -12.37
C GLN A 673 -22.53 11.19 -11.96
N GLU A 674 -21.60 12.08 -11.59
CA GLU A 674 -20.26 11.72 -11.21
C GLU A 674 -20.27 10.94 -9.88
N LEU A 675 -19.51 9.84 -9.81
CA LEU A 675 -19.35 9.06 -8.58
C LEU A 675 -18.49 9.87 -7.58
N VAL A 676 -19.02 10.14 -6.41
CA VAL A 676 -18.37 10.99 -5.39
C VAL A 676 -18.15 10.23 -4.10
N GLY A 677 -16.88 10.24 -3.64
CA GLY A 677 -16.46 9.64 -2.39
C GLY A 677 -16.16 8.14 -2.48
N ALA A 678 -15.25 7.71 -1.64
CA ALA A 678 -14.80 6.31 -1.55
C ALA A 678 -15.93 5.35 -1.11
N GLU A 679 -16.89 5.84 -0.31
CA GLU A 679 -18.05 5.08 0.14
C GLU A 679 -18.98 4.73 -1.03
N ALA A 680 -19.12 5.63 -2.03
CA ALA A 680 -19.87 5.35 -3.25
C ALA A 680 -19.19 4.30 -4.12
N VAL A 681 -17.85 4.33 -4.21
CA VAL A 681 -17.08 3.27 -4.88
C VAL A 681 -17.29 1.92 -4.20
N HIS A 682 -17.30 1.87 -2.86
CA HIS A 682 -17.63 0.65 -2.10
C HIS A 682 -19.01 0.09 -2.49
N ALA A 683 -20.02 0.94 -2.57
CA ALA A 683 -21.38 0.51 -2.93
C ALA A 683 -21.42 -0.12 -4.33
N VAL A 684 -20.68 0.46 -5.30
CA VAL A 684 -20.55 -0.08 -6.65
C VAL A 684 -19.84 -1.44 -6.62
N LEU A 685 -18.70 -1.54 -5.96
CA LEU A 685 -17.93 -2.80 -5.89
C LEU A 685 -18.72 -3.91 -5.19
N ARG A 686 -19.46 -3.56 -4.16
CA ARG A 686 -20.33 -4.48 -3.45
C ARG A 686 -21.50 -4.98 -4.33
N ARG A 687 -22.07 -4.11 -5.16
CA ARG A 687 -23.07 -4.48 -6.18
C ARG A 687 -22.45 -5.45 -7.19
N TRP A 688 -21.26 -5.16 -7.71
CA TRP A 688 -20.57 -6.03 -8.67
C TRP A 688 -20.17 -7.38 -8.11
N LEU A 689 -19.86 -7.49 -6.82
CA LEU A 689 -19.68 -8.78 -6.15
C LEU A 689 -20.95 -9.62 -6.21
N ARG A 690 -22.13 -9.02 -6.05
CA ARG A 690 -23.42 -9.70 -6.18
C ARG A 690 -23.72 -10.10 -7.63
N GLU A 691 -23.45 -9.22 -8.58
CA GLU A 691 -23.64 -9.51 -10.02
C GLU A 691 -22.71 -10.61 -10.53
N ALA A 692 -21.58 -10.80 -9.90
CA ALA A 692 -20.67 -11.89 -10.18
C ALA A 692 -21.11 -13.21 -9.51
N ASP A 693 -22.29 -13.29 -8.91
CA ASP A 693 -22.73 -14.38 -8.04
C ASP A 693 -21.69 -14.73 -6.94
N GLY A 694 -20.93 -13.73 -6.55
CA GLY A 694 -19.98 -13.83 -5.45
C GLY A 694 -20.72 -13.89 -4.08
N PRO A 695 -19.99 -14.20 -3.00
CA PRO A 695 -20.58 -14.25 -1.68
C PRO A 695 -21.15 -12.88 -1.30
N GLN A 696 -22.40 -12.87 -0.82
CA GLN A 696 -23.02 -11.65 -0.33
C GLN A 696 -22.35 -11.21 0.97
N VAL A 697 -21.93 -9.98 1.05
CA VAL A 697 -21.48 -9.39 2.30
C VAL A 697 -22.72 -9.17 3.18
N PRO A 698 -22.80 -9.80 4.38
CA PRO A 698 -23.93 -9.58 5.27
C PRO A 698 -24.04 -8.09 5.63
N VAL A 699 -25.21 -7.51 5.41
CA VAL A 699 -25.51 -6.16 5.92
C VAL A 699 -26.11 -6.36 7.30
N ALA A 700 -25.44 -5.91 8.35
CA ALA A 700 -26.12 -5.72 9.62
C ALA A 700 -27.25 -4.68 9.37
N PRO A 701 -28.44 -4.89 9.89
CA PRO A 701 -29.46 -3.83 9.87
C PRO A 701 -28.85 -2.58 10.51
N PRO A 702 -29.17 -1.36 10.02
CA PRO A 702 -28.68 -0.15 10.63
C PRO A 702 -29.02 -0.22 12.13
N MET A 703 -28.02 -0.01 12.98
CA MET A 703 -28.23 0.11 14.42
C MET A 703 -29.22 1.28 14.57
N GLY A 704 -30.48 0.95 14.82
CA GLY A 704 -31.54 1.92 14.97
C GLY A 704 -31.07 2.97 15.98
N GLY A 705 -31.07 4.22 15.57
CA GLY A 705 -30.95 5.34 16.48
C GLY A 705 -31.89 5.02 17.64
N ALA A 706 -31.39 5.17 18.86
CA ALA A 706 -32.12 4.90 20.09
C ALA A 706 -33.57 5.39 19.91
N ALA A 707 -34.48 4.42 19.79
CA ALA A 707 -35.89 4.75 19.79
C ALA A 707 -36.12 5.48 21.12
N ALA A 708 -36.51 6.74 21.02
CA ALA A 708 -37.03 7.46 22.17
C ALA A 708 -38.06 6.55 22.81
N GLU A 709 -37.81 6.17 24.07
CA GLU A 709 -38.79 5.42 24.86
C GLU A 709 -40.14 6.15 24.77
N PRO A 710 -41.21 5.45 24.42
CA PRO A 710 -42.54 6.05 24.52
C PRO A 710 -42.83 6.32 25.99
N ALA A 711 -43.08 7.58 26.30
CA ALA A 711 -43.47 8.04 27.63
C ALA A 711 -44.60 7.21 28.21
N GLY A 712 -44.35 6.66 29.39
CA GLY A 712 -45.33 6.40 30.46
C GLY A 712 -46.49 5.46 30.15
N ARG A 713 -46.38 4.20 30.51
CA ARG A 713 -47.50 3.44 31.06
C ARG A 713 -47.48 3.61 32.57
N PRO A 714 -48.68 3.80 33.23
CA PRO A 714 -48.77 3.92 34.67
C PRO A 714 -48.37 2.59 35.33
N VAL A 715 -47.56 2.68 36.36
CA VAL A 715 -47.15 1.57 37.21
C VAL A 715 -48.41 1.17 38.02
N GLU A 716 -48.98 0.00 37.80
CA GLU A 716 -49.89 -0.65 38.72
C GLU A 716 -49.07 -1.16 39.92
N GLU A 717 -49.46 -0.69 41.12
CA GLU A 717 -48.95 -1.20 42.39
C GLU A 717 -49.39 -2.67 42.62
N PRO A 718 -48.47 -3.54 43.07
CA PRO A 718 -48.89 -4.88 43.53
C PRO A 718 -49.41 -4.83 44.96
N PRO A 719 -50.38 -5.70 45.31
CA PRO A 719 -51.02 -5.72 46.63
C PRO A 719 -50.06 -6.29 47.70
N PRO A 720 -50.27 -5.90 48.98
CA PRO A 720 -49.40 -6.33 50.09
C PRO A 720 -49.85 -7.69 50.63
N GLY A 721 -48.86 -8.51 50.98
CA GLY A 721 -49.15 -9.60 51.95
C GLY A 721 -48.33 -10.85 51.75
N GLY A 722 -47.58 -11.21 52.82
CA GLY A 722 -47.24 -12.54 53.14
C GLY A 722 -45.77 -12.81 53.47
N GLY A 723 -45.37 -12.62 54.74
CA GLY A 723 -44.06 -13.02 55.23
C GLY A 723 -43.85 -14.52 55.23
N ASN A 724 -42.59 -14.90 54.99
CA ASN A 724 -42.08 -16.01 55.86
C ASN A 724 -40.54 -15.97 55.88
N SER A 725 -40.05 -16.17 57.07
CA SER A 725 -38.70 -16.25 57.56
C SER A 725 -37.90 -17.45 56.99
N GLY A 726 -36.64 -17.29 56.71
CA GLY A 726 -35.74 -18.43 56.46
C GLY A 726 -34.30 -18.00 56.28
N SER A 727 -33.60 -17.93 57.36
CA SER A 727 -32.15 -18.06 57.69
C SER A 727 -31.11 -18.24 56.60
N PHE A 728 -30.03 -17.43 56.75
CA PHE A 728 -28.67 -17.54 56.17
C PHE A 728 -27.99 -18.87 56.51
N PRO A 729 -26.94 -19.27 55.76
CA PRO A 729 -25.62 -19.08 56.33
C PRO A 729 -24.57 -18.51 55.38
N SER A 730 -23.69 -17.79 56.04
CA SER A 730 -22.41 -17.23 55.60
C SER A 730 -21.34 -18.28 55.36
N ALA A 731 -20.49 -18.04 54.35
CA ALA A 731 -19.07 -18.40 54.32
C ALA A 731 -18.52 -17.86 52.97
N GLY A 732 -17.43 -17.17 52.83
CA GLY A 732 -16.20 -17.08 53.53
C GLY A 732 -15.20 -16.62 52.46
N VAL A 733 -14.53 -15.50 52.69
CA VAL A 733 -13.38 -14.97 51.88
C VAL A 733 -12.15 -15.84 52.20
N PRO A 734 -11.25 -16.08 51.25
CA PRO A 734 -9.84 -16.07 51.62
C PRO A 734 -9.01 -15.04 50.86
N ALA A 735 -8.07 -14.57 51.65
CA ALA A 735 -7.10 -13.52 51.41
C ALA A 735 -5.99 -13.91 50.38
N ARG A 736 -5.30 -12.87 49.98
CA ARG A 736 -4.00 -12.80 49.30
C ARG A 736 -2.96 -13.77 49.82
N ASP A 737 -2.12 -14.23 48.91
CA ASP A 737 -0.67 -14.35 49.21
C ASP A 737 0.17 -13.96 48.00
N GLU A 738 1.07 -13.05 48.26
CA GLU A 738 2.28 -12.69 47.48
C GLU A 738 3.19 -13.94 47.44
N ILE A 739 4.05 -14.04 46.41
CA ILE A 739 5.49 -14.28 46.51
C ILE A 739 6.11 -14.46 45.12
N ARG A 740 7.09 -13.57 44.83
CA ARG A 740 8.25 -13.57 43.92
C ARG A 740 8.04 -13.56 42.40
#